data_35da3a7bfc09bcad3ed17365e9cb9ee8
#
_entry.id   35da3a7bfc09bcad3ed17365e9cb9ee8
#
_cell.length_a   1.000
_cell.length_b   1.000
_cell.length_c   1.000
_cell.angle_alpha   90.00
_cell.angle_beta   90.00
_cell.angle_gamma   90.00
#
_symmetry.space_group_name_H-M   'P 1'
#
loop_
_entity.id
_entity.type
_entity.pdbx_description
1 polymer ?
#
loop_
_entity_poly.entity_id
_entity_poly.type
_entity_poly.pdbx_seq_one_letter_code
_entity_poly.pdbx_strand_id
1 'polypeptide(L)'
;MILFLLALIGTLIVMALLTIGRLGFGRSEAFQARKFLRWFIGYFIFNYILGLLILYVSEPALTGPFWGWQWVLWPLFLSSLLNLLGFIRPMMGSLEDISAASQGRRSSSSGRRGIPANTSRGAIAAGIFGLVVAAGVGLLVAGLIVVFTTWFDSNAKALAAIPNISMQKSSDLPQTDPNHIVLVSQDVAAYKGQQILGSNGQNLGSSYNIDPATYTLQSIRQHLYYVAPLQYNNIFINLSNSSTPGFVIVDAENPQAAPELCTDGAHSAHCPTNGASLAYLPGAIFNQDLLRHVYLSGYTYGKLVDPTLELDDNFHPNWSISLMQPTRGYTGDALSEVLLVDAHTGNVVKYTPKSAPTWIDRVMPADTVTQYLQWWGLYHAAPWFNPSGAGQQATASNPQLLYNNIDHPVWLVTMTSASSNDNSSTGVFLFDTHDNKATFYPLAGLGIGDNINQTIASTRANIRNYTVDSTQLYQLYNTPTWVAIFVQKTASGSIYQAVGIVDARNLNGSNVQYETTLSAALQDYQQWLVQQGNNQNGGSTNGSTKTVTGKIERISSVQQGTNTIYYMQIAGQNLIFTANLSLSPKLPLVQPGDNITGTYLSTGSQTVAFQTFDDLTINLSSTPTTPPGGTPTTTPAITPTATSAPKP
;
A
#
# COMPACT_ATOMS: atom_id res chain seq x y z
N MET A 1 3.39 29.30 -19.41
CA MET A 1 4.39 30.39 -19.46
C MET A 1 5.68 30.00 -18.73
N ILE A 2 5.60 29.46 -17.54
CA ILE A 2 6.78 29.09 -16.70
C ILE A 2 7.70 28.07 -17.39
N LEU A 3 7.16 27.02 -18.03
CA LEU A 3 7.97 26.00 -18.72
C LEU A 3 8.81 26.59 -19.87
N PHE A 4 8.24 27.48 -20.66
CA PHE A 4 8.94 28.15 -21.78
C PHE A 4 10.12 28.99 -21.27
N LEU A 5 9.91 29.68 -20.14
CA LEU A 5 10.96 30.48 -19.52
C LEU A 5 12.07 29.57 -18.95
N LEU A 6 11.72 28.50 -18.25
CA LEU A 6 12.68 27.54 -17.70
C LEU A 6 13.47 26.85 -18.83
N ALA A 7 12.81 26.38 -19.87
CA ALA A 7 13.49 25.80 -21.03
C ALA A 7 14.46 26.78 -21.68
N LEU A 8 14.08 28.06 -21.77
CA LEU A 8 14.96 29.12 -22.28
C LEU A 8 16.19 29.31 -21.39
N ILE A 9 16.00 29.39 -20.07
CA ILE A 9 17.11 29.54 -19.10
C ILE A 9 18.06 28.33 -19.20
N GLY A 10 17.51 27.10 -19.19
CA GLY A 10 18.31 25.90 -19.34
C GLY A 10 19.10 25.87 -20.64
N THR A 11 18.45 26.23 -21.75
CA THR A 11 19.09 26.32 -23.04
C THR A 11 20.23 27.34 -23.05
N LEU A 12 20.04 28.50 -22.44
CA LEU A 12 21.10 29.53 -22.33
C LEU A 12 22.30 29.01 -21.54
N ILE A 13 22.07 28.30 -20.42
CA ILE A 13 23.14 27.67 -19.64
C ILE A 13 23.89 26.64 -20.49
N VAL A 14 23.18 25.72 -21.15
CA VAL A 14 23.78 24.70 -22.01
C VAL A 14 24.60 25.34 -23.14
N MET A 15 24.06 26.34 -23.81
CA MET A 15 24.72 27.03 -24.89
C MET A 15 25.96 27.81 -24.44
N ALA A 16 25.91 28.41 -23.26
CA ALA A 16 27.08 29.06 -22.66
C ALA A 16 28.23 28.05 -22.44
N LEU A 17 27.93 26.90 -21.84
CA LEU A 17 28.92 25.84 -21.60
C LEU A 17 29.48 25.25 -22.91
N LEU A 18 28.63 24.99 -23.90
CA LEU A 18 29.05 24.48 -25.20
C LEU A 18 29.92 25.51 -25.97
N THR A 19 29.59 26.80 -25.89
CA THR A 19 30.37 27.85 -26.56
C THR A 19 31.73 28.07 -25.88
N ILE A 20 31.79 28.04 -24.55
CA ILE A 20 33.08 28.09 -23.82
C ILE A 20 33.96 26.91 -24.20
N GLY A 21 33.41 25.68 -24.24
CA GLY A 21 34.14 24.50 -24.71
C GLY A 21 34.67 24.66 -26.14
N ARG A 22 33.84 25.16 -27.05
CA ARG A 22 34.24 25.34 -28.46
C ARG A 22 35.27 26.45 -28.67
N LEU A 23 35.17 27.58 -27.99
CA LEU A 23 36.11 28.69 -28.08
C LEU A 23 37.46 28.40 -27.40
N GLY A 24 37.43 27.63 -26.29
CA GLY A 24 38.65 27.25 -25.58
C GLY A 24 39.53 26.27 -26.36
N PHE A 25 38.97 25.47 -27.24
CA PHE A 25 39.69 24.43 -28.02
C PHE A 25 39.98 24.81 -29.46
N GLY A 26 39.44 25.95 -29.97
CA GLY A 26 39.51 26.31 -31.38
C GLY A 26 40.59 27.35 -31.77
N ARG A 27 41.81 27.19 -31.30
CA ARG A 27 42.85 28.21 -31.43
C ARG A 27 43.52 28.41 -32.78
N SER A 28 43.10 27.80 -33.89
CA SER A 28 43.87 27.86 -35.14
C SER A 28 43.10 28.00 -36.47
N GLU A 29 41.77 28.03 -36.48
CA GLU A 29 41.06 28.36 -37.71
C GLU A 29 40.44 29.75 -37.65
N ALA A 30 40.54 30.54 -38.73
CA ALA A 30 39.88 31.82 -38.82
C ALA A 30 38.40 31.65 -38.48
N PHE A 31 37.91 32.44 -37.50
CA PHE A 31 36.54 32.38 -37.00
C PHE A 31 35.54 32.60 -38.14
N GLN A 32 34.88 31.52 -38.59
CA GLN A 32 33.87 31.59 -39.65
C GLN A 32 32.50 31.88 -39.01
N ALA A 33 32.17 33.14 -38.88
CA ALA A 33 30.95 33.61 -38.20
C ALA A 33 29.68 32.94 -38.71
N ARG A 34 29.57 32.69 -40.04
CA ARG A 34 28.40 31.99 -40.62
C ARG A 34 28.27 30.53 -40.20
N LYS A 35 29.37 29.79 -40.06
CA LYS A 35 29.36 28.40 -39.60
C LYS A 35 29.06 28.32 -38.12
N PHE A 36 29.63 29.23 -37.33
CA PHE A 36 29.34 29.36 -35.91
C PHE A 36 27.88 29.70 -35.66
N LEU A 37 27.33 30.67 -36.38
CA LEU A 37 25.92 31.07 -36.23
C LEU A 37 24.95 29.91 -36.57
N ARG A 38 25.19 29.15 -37.65
CA ARG A 38 24.37 27.98 -38.00
C ARG A 38 24.44 26.90 -36.90
N TRP A 39 25.62 26.62 -36.38
CA TRP A 39 25.82 25.69 -35.29
C TRP A 39 25.10 26.18 -34.03
N PHE A 40 25.26 27.45 -33.67
CA PHE A 40 24.62 28.03 -32.50
C PHE A 40 23.08 27.95 -32.60
N ILE A 41 22.51 28.37 -33.70
CA ILE A 41 21.05 28.32 -33.89
C ILE A 41 20.54 26.88 -33.86
N GLY A 42 21.21 25.96 -34.54
CA GLY A 42 20.81 24.55 -34.59
C GLY A 42 20.79 23.91 -33.19
N TYR A 43 21.87 24.09 -32.41
CA TYR A 43 21.95 23.57 -31.04
C TYR A 43 21.04 24.31 -30.07
N PHE A 44 20.83 25.61 -30.28
CA PHE A 44 19.87 26.36 -29.48
C PHE A 44 18.45 25.81 -29.64
N ILE A 45 18.00 25.64 -30.85
CA ILE A 45 16.67 25.08 -31.14
C ILE A 45 16.56 23.66 -30.61
N PHE A 46 17.57 22.82 -30.84
CA PHE A 46 17.61 21.44 -30.36
C PHE A 46 17.50 21.37 -28.82
N ASN A 47 18.33 22.12 -28.10
CA ASN A 47 18.33 22.13 -26.64
C ASN A 47 17.05 22.73 -26.07
N TYR A 48 16.48 23.74 -26.74
CA TYR A 48 15.24 24.36 -26.31
C TYR A 48 14.05 23.38 -26.41
N ILE A 49 13.93 22.71 -27.56
CA ILE A 49 12.88 21.70 -27.76
C ILE A 49 13.07 20.53 -26.81
N LEU A 50 14.30 20.05 -26.66
CA LEU A 50 14.61 18.94 -25.75
C LEU A 50 14.35 19.31 -24.29
N GLY A 51 14.74 20.52 -23.85
CA GLY A 51 14.46 21.03 -22.52
C GLY A 51 12.96 21.15 -22.24
N LEU A 52 12.18 21.65 -23.22
CA LEU A 52 10.73 21.70 -23.14
C LEU A 52 10.13 20.30 -23.00
N LEU A 53 10.59 19.36 -23.83
CA LEU A 53 10.11 17.99 -23.80
C LEU A 53 10.37 17.32 -22.44
N ILE A 54 11.58 17.50 -21.90
CA ILE A 54 11.94 16.94 -20.59
C ILE A 54 11.09 17.57 -19.48
N LEU A 55 10.93 18.89 -19.46
CA LEU A 55 10.09 19.57 -18.47
C LEU A 55 8.64 19.13 -18.55
N TYR A 56 8.14 18.89 -19.76
CA TYR A 56 6.75 18.49 -19.98
C TYR A 56 6.48 17.02 -19.64
N VAL A 57 7.44 16.11 -19.91
CA VAL A 57 7.24 14.65 -19.71
C VAL A 57 7.68 14.18 -18.34
N SER A 58 8.80 14.71 -17.81
CA SER A 58 9.38 14.22 -16.54
C SER A 58 8.91 15.00 -15.33
N GLU A 59 8.31 16.18 -15.52
CA GLU A 59 7.76 17.04 -14.44
C GLU A 59 8.71 17.16 -13.24
N PRO A 60 9.99 17.51 -13.46
CA PRO A 60 11.00 17.46 -12.42
C PRO A 60 10.72 18.50 -11.33
N ALA A 61 10.79 18.11 -10.08
CA ALA A 61 10.71 19.07 -8.99
C ALA A 61 11.86 20.06 -9.06
N LEU A 62 11.57 21.34 -9.02
CA LEU A 62 12.55 22.43 -9.25
C LEU A 62 13.23 22.91 -7.95
N THR A 63 13.32 22.05 -6.94
CA THR A 63 13.89 22.37 -5.64
C THR A 63 15.12 21.54 -5.29
N GLY A 64 16.02 22.15 -4.53
CA GLY A 64 17.26 21.50 -4.08
C GLY A 64 18.43 21.66 -5.07
N PRO A 65 19.66 21.51 -4.60
CA PRO A 65 20.87 21.84 -5.37
C PRO A 65 21.10 20.95 -6.60
N PHE A 66 20.47 19.77 -6.68
CA PHE A 66 20.62 18.84 -7.82
C PHE A 66 19.28 18.30 -8.33
N TRP A 67 18.19 18.73 -7.74
CA TRP A 67 16.86 18.29 -8.10
C TRP A 67 16.33 19.07 -9.27
N GLY A 68 15.77 18.39 -10.22
CA GLY A 68 15.18 19.04 -11.37
C GLY A 68 16.16 19.51 -12.45
N TRP A 69 17.46 19.34 -12.29
CA TRP A 69 18.44 19.74 -13.32
C TRP A 69 18.47 18.85 -14.55
N GLN A 70 17.65 17.82 -14.62
CA GLN A 70 17.56 16.90 -15.77
C GLN A 70 17.32 17.62 -17.09
N TRP A 71 16.53 18.68 -17.09
CA TRP A 71 16.22 19.51 -18.26
C TRP A 71 17.41 20.39 -18.72
N VAL A 72 18.48 20.46 -17.96
CA VAL A 72 19.76 21.07 -18.33
C VAL A 72 20.82 20.00 -18.62
N LEU A 73 20.92 18.99 -17.76
CA LEU A 73 21.97 17.97 -17.84
C LEU A 73 21.80 17.05 -19.05
N TRP A 74 20.58 16.59 -19.37
CA TRP A 74 20.35 15.78 -20.55
C TRP A 74 20.60 16.51 -21.87
N PRO A 75 20.09 17.74 -22.09
CA PRO A 75 20.46 18.53 -23.25
C PRO A 75 21.96 18.76 -23.39
N LEU A 76 22.63 19.07 -22.27
CA LEU A 76 24.08 19.26 -22.26
C LEU A 76 24.82 17.98 -22.65
N PHE A 77 24.44 16.82 -22.07
CA PHE A 77 25.04 15.53 -22.39
C PHE A 77 24.84 15.14 -23.85
N LEU A 78 23.60 15.19 -24.34
CA LEU A 78 23.28 14.82 -25.73
C LEU A 78 23.93 15.75 -26.75
N SER A 79 23.96 17.06 -26.47
CA SER A 79 24.63 18.03 -27.34
C SER A 79 26.15 17.83 -27.36
N SER A 80 26.73 17.48 -26.21
CA SER A 80 28.16 17.16 -26.10
C SER A 80 28.49 15.88 -26.88
N LEU A 81 27.65 14.86 -26.78
CA LEU A 81 27.77 13.59 -27.51
C LEU A 81 27.65 13.81 -29.03
N LEU A 82 26.68 14.61 -29.49
CA LEU A 82 26.52 14.94 -30.91
C LEU A 82 27.72 15.72 -31.45
N ASN A 83 28.26 16.66 -30.66
CA ASN A 83 29.49 17.36 -31.05
C ASN A 83 30.67 16.39 -31.18
N LEU A 84 30.80 15.44 -30.25
CA LEU A 84 31.84 14.40 -30.27
C LEU A 84 31.71 13.51 -31.52
N LEU A 85 30.50 13.00 -31.80
CA LEU A 85 30.21 12.18 -32.98
C LEU A 85 30.49 12.94 -34.28
N GLY A 86 30.17 14.25 -34.33
CA GLY A 86 30.51 15.13 -35.45
C GLY A 86 32.03 15.30 -35.66
N PHE A 87 32.81 15.17 -34.58
CA PHE A 87 34.29 15.24 -34.61
C PHE A 87 34.93 13.89 -35.02
N ILE A 88 34.34 12.77 -34.67
CA ILE A 88 34.84 11.41 -34.97
C ILE A 88 34.64 11.07 -36.46
N ARG A 89 33.55 11.50 -37.09
CA ARG A 89 33.26 11.22 -38.51
C ARG A 89 34.38 11.60 -39.50
N PRO A 90 34.89 12.83 -39.50
CA PRO A 90 36.01 13.19 -40.40
C PRO A 90 37.31 12.47 -40.02
N MET A 91 37.46 12.05 -38.76
CA MET A 91 38.63 11.31 -38.30
C MET A 91 38.63 9.85 -38.79
N MET A 92 37.45 9.20 -38.84
CA MET A 92 37.33 7.85 -39.43
C MET A 92 37.59 7.88 -40.97
N GLY A 93 37.08 8.88 -41.67
CA GLY A 93 37.37 9.06 -43.11
C GLY A 93 38.86 9.26 -43.38
N SER A 94 39.57 10.01 -42.53
CA SER A 94 41.01 10.19 -42.67
C SER A 94 41.81 8.92 -42.32
N LEU A 95 41.30 8.02 -41.48
CA LEU A 95 41.91 6.71 -41.21
C LEU A 95 41.70 5.72 -42.37
N GLU A 96 40.53 5.76 -43.02
CA GLU A 96 40.30 4.99 -44.25
C GLU A 96 41.19 5.44 -45.40
N ASP A 97 41.39 6.75 -45.59
CA ASP A 97 42.32 7.31 -46.57
C ASP A 97 43.78 6.92 -46.28
N ILE A 98 44.18 6.84 -45.01
CA ILE A 98 45.51 6.40 -44.59
C ILE A 98 45.68 4.89 -44.81
N SER A 99 44.64 4.09 -44.59
CA SER A 99 44.66 2.64 -44.84
C SER A 99 44.69 2.33 -46.33
N ALA A 100 43.94 3.07 -47.15
CA ALA A 100 43.96 2.96 -48.62
C ALA A 100 45.30 3.40 -49.20
N ALA A 101 45.92 4.47 -48.66
CA ALA A 101 47.24 4.92 -49.04
C ALA A 101 48.37 3.96 -48.67
N SER A 102 48.22 3.15 -47.60
CA SER A 102 49.19 2.14 -47.21
C SER A 102 49.16 0.89 -48.09
N GLN A 103 48.06 0.56 -48.74
CA GLN A 103 47.89 -0.57 -49.63
C GLN A 103 48.29 -0.27 -51.08
N GLY A 104 48.40 1.02 -51.47
CA GLY A 104 48.64 1.45 -52.85
C GLY A 104 50.09 1.78 -53.25
N ARG A 105 51.11 1.63 -52.40
CA ARG A 105 52.50 2.00 -52.71
C ARG A 105 53.40 0.80 -53.05
N ARG A 106 53.24 0.33 -54.29
CA ARG A 106 54.39 -0.17 -55.13
C ARG A 106 54.27 0.49 -56.45
N SER A 107 54.98 1.61 -56.68
CA SER A 107 55.86 1.96 -57.81
C SER A 107 56.08 3.48 -57.93
N SER A 108 57.37 3.80 -58.15
CA SER A 108 58.06 4.88 -58.84
C SER A 108 57.94 6.35 -58.41
N SER A 109 59.02 6.78 -57.88
CA SER A 109 59.87 7.98 -58.18
C SER A 109 59.26 9.37 -58.45
N SER A 110 59.87 10.32 -57.74
CA SER A 110 60.12 11.74 -58.06
C SER A 110 58.94 12.72 -57.96
N GLY A 111 59.06 13.62 -57.01
CA GLY A 111 58.26 14.84 -56.89
C GLY A 111 58.11 15.35 -55.48
N ARG A 112 59.12 15.98 -54.88
CA ARG A 112 59.03 16.75 -53.68
C ARG A 112 57.94 17.82 -53.73
N ARG A 113 56.87 17.65 -53.04
CA ARG A 113 56.12 18.73 -52.33
C ARG A 113 55.75 18.25 -50.99
N GLY A 114 56.43 18.80 -49.98
CA GLY A 114 56.17 18.50 -48.58
C GLY A 114 54.75 18.89 -48.17
N ILE A 115 53.96 17.90 -47.83
CA ILE A 115 52.73 18.10 -47.06
C ILE A 115 53.17 18.26 -45.62
N PRO A 116 52.77 19.33 -44.89
CA PRO A 116 53.18 19.48 -43.51
C PRO A 116 52.51 18.37 -42.67
N ALA A 117 53.33 17.38 -42.32
CA ALA A 117 52.94 16.25 -41.48
C ALA A 117 52.57 16.63 -40.02
N ASN A 118 52.53 17.92 -39.73
CA ASN A 118 52.34 18.42 -38.37
C ASN A 118 50.90 18.85 -38.02
N THR A 119 50.03 19.03 -39.06
CA THR A 119 48.65 19.49 -38.83
C THR A 119 47.69 18.39 -38.42
N SER A 120 47.90 17.15 -38.86
CA SER A 120 47.04 16.02 -38.48
C SER A 120 47.27 15.49 -37.06
N ARG A 121 48.54 15.46 -36.61
CA ARG A 121 48.88 15.02 -35.28
C ARG A 121 48.42 16.00 -34.20
N GLY A 122 48.48 17.30 -34.43
CA GLY A 122 48.00 18.32 -33.52
C GLY A 122 46.47 18.31 -33.33
N ALA A 123 45.74 18.10 -34.44
CA ALA A 123 44.27 18.00 -34.38
C ALA A 123 43.78 16.73 -33.65
N ILE A 124 44.48 15.61 -33.89
CA ILE A 124 44.17 14.36 -33.16
C ILE A 124 44.48 14.48 -31.66
N ALA A 125 45.63 15.07 -31.32
CA ALA A 125 46.02 15.30 -29.93
C ALA A 125 45.05 16.25 -29.20
N ALA A 126 44.62 17.33 -29.88
CA ALA A 126 43.63 18.26 -29.33
C ALA A 126 42.24 17.62 -29.16
N GLY A 127 41.84 16.75 -30.09
CA GLY A 127 40.58 15.99 -29.99
C GLY A 127 40.60 15.00 -28.83
N ILE A 128 41.68 14.23 -28.67
CA ILE A 128 41.87 13.29 -27.56
C ILE A 128 41.94 14.05 -26.24
N PHE A 129 42.67 15.15 -26.17
CA PHE A 129 42.75 15.98 -24.97
C PHE A 129 41.36 16.56 -24.59
N GLY A 130 40.59 17.03 -25.56
CA GLY A 130 39.22 17.51 -25.33
C GLY A 130 38.29 16.42 -24.80
N LEU A 131 38.45 15.20 -25.35
CA LEU A 131 37.68 14.02 -24.89
C LEU A 131 38.07 13.60 -23.47
N VAL A 132 39.36 13.61 -23.14
CA VAL A 132 39.88 13.30 -21.80
C VAL A 132 39.40 14.34 -20.79
N VAL A 133 39.42 15.64 -21.13
CA VAL A 133 38.94 16.70 -20.28
C VAL A 133 37.42 16.61 -20.08
N ALA A 134 36.66 16.37 -21.14
CA ALA A 134 35.21 16.20 -21.03
C ALA A 134 34.83 14.97 -20.21
N ALA A 135 35.52 13.86 -20.41
CA ALA A 135 35.35 12.64 -19.61
C ALA A 135 35.78 12.89 -18.14
N GLY A 136 36.89 13.59 -17.92
CA GLY A 136 37.37 13.94 -16.58
C GLY A 136 36.40 14.84 -15.82
N VAL A 137 35.85 15.87 -16.49
CA VAL A 137 34.81 16.72 -15.90
C VAL A 137 33.53 15.93 -15.64
N GLY A 138 33.12 15.08 -16.59
CA GLY A 138 31.95 14.19 -16.42
C GLY A 138 32.11 13.24 -15.24
N LEU A 139 33.28 12.62 -15.09
CA LEU A 139 33.59 11.75 -13.94
C LEU A 139 33.68 12.52 -12.63
N LEU A 140 34.23 13.73 -12.64
CA LEU A 140 34.29 14.56 -11.45
C LEU A 140 32.90 15.02 -11.00
N VAL A 141 32.04 15.41 -11.92
CA VAL A 141 30.64 15.75 -11.63
C VAL A 141 29.88 14.53 -11.15
N ALA A 142 30.03 13.38 -11.82
CA ALA A 142 29.41 12.12 -11.37
C ALA A 142 29.93 11.71 -9.99
N GLY A 143 31.23 11.81 -9.73
CA GLY A 143 31.83 11.57 -8.43
C GLY A 143 31.32 12.49 -7.34
N LEU A 144 31.21 13.77 -7.61
CA LEU A 144 30.61 14.75 -6.68
C LEU A 144 29.15 14.39 -6.40
N ILE A 145 28.37 14.03 -7.43
CA ILE A 145 26.98 13.60 -7.26
C ILE A 145 26.93 12.38 -6.35
N VAL A 146 27.75 11.36 -6.58
CA VAL A 146 27.79 10.16 -5.75
C VAL A 146 28.18 10.46 -4.30
N VAL A 147 29.22 11.27 -4.08
CA VAL A 147 29.65 11.68 -2.72
C VAL A 147 28.55 12.46 -2.02
N PHE A 148 27.93 13.42 -2.68
CA PHE A 148 26.83 14.19 -2.11
C PHE A 148 25.59 13.31 -1.84
N THR A 149 25.22 12.41 -2.75
CA THR A 149 24.12 11.46 -2.55
C THR A 149 24.34 10.61 -1.31
N THR A 150 25.51 9.99 -1.22
CA THR A 150 25.82 9.07 -0.12
C THR A 150 25.81 9.81 1.23
N TRP A 151 26.42 10.99 1.27
CA TRP A 151 26.46 11.80 2.48
C TRP A 151 25.08 12.33 2.89
N PHE A 152 24.32 12.85 1.95
CA PHE A 152 22.96 13.33 2.21
C PHE A 152 22.00 12.19 2.54
N ASP A 153 22.12 11.03 1.89
CA ASP A 153 21.32 9.87 2.19
C ASP A 153 21.55 9.37 3.63
N SER A 154 22.81 9.28 4.06
CA SER A 154 23.15 8.91 5.43
C SER A 154 22.58 9.89 6.47
N ASN A 155 22.64 11.19 6.19
CA ASN A 155 22.05 12.20 7.07
C ASN A 155 20.51 12.14 7.06
N ALA A 156 19.90 11.89 5.92
CA ALA A 156 18.45 11.74 5.81
C ALA A 156 17.95 10.53 6.61
N LYS A 157 18.64 9.40 6.49
CA LYS A 157 18.35 8.19 7.27
C LYS A 157 18.46 8.44 8.77
N ALA A 158 19.54 9.11 9.22
CA ALA A 158 19.71 9.45 10.62
C ALA A 158 18.60 10.37 11.14
N LEU A 159 18.13 11.32 10.34
CA LEU A 159 17.03 12.21 10.72
C LEU A 159 15.68 11.52 10.70
N ALA A 160 15.41 10.71 9.71
CA ALA A 160 14.16 9.98 9.63
C ALA A 160 14.00 8.94 10.76
N ALA A 161 15.12 8.47 11.31
CA ALA A 161 15.12 7.53 12.44
C ALA A 161 14.69 8.15 13.77
N ILE A 162 14.74 9.46 13.92
CA ILE A 162 14.67 10.09 15.24
C ILE A 162 13.33 10.75 15.56
N PRO A 163 12.55 11.32 14.64
CA PRO A 163 11.47 12.20 15.06
C PRO A 163 10.19 11.45 15.44
N ASN A 164 9.62 11.89 16.54
CA ASN A 164 8.23 11.69 16.94
C ASN A 164 7.73 10.24 17.07
N ILE A 165 8.63 9.26 17.23
CA ILE A 165 8.25 7.89 17.52
C ILE A 165 8.13 7.75 19.03
N SER A 166 6.94 7.51 19.51
CA SER A 166 6.67 7.19 20.93
C SER A 166 6.63 5.67 21.12
N MET A 167 7.23 5.21 22.21
CA MET A 167 7.20 3.79 22.59
C MET A 167 6.06 3.58 23.59
N GLN A 168 5.07 2.76 23.23
CA GLN A 168 3.98 2.39 24.10
C GLN A 168 4.06 0.91 24.51
N LYS A 169 3.39 0.55 25.58
CA LYS A 169 3.27 -0.84 26.02
C LYS A 169 2.28 -1.57 25.13
N SER A 170 2.46 -2.88 24.97
CA SER A 170 1.57 -3.71 24.16
C SER A 170 0.10 -3.67 24.57
N SER A 171 -0.17 -3.44 25.89
CA SER A 171 -1.52 -3.29 26.41
C SER A 171 -2.24 -2.01 25.97
N ASP A 172 -1.49 -1.05 25.46
CA ASP A 172 -2.00 0.26 25.08
C ASP A 172 -2.36 0.35 23.58
N LEU A 173 -2.31 -0.76 22.85
CA LEU A 173 -2.77 -0.80 21.45
C LEU A 173 -4.25 -0.40 21.39
N PRO A 174 -4.61 0.58 20.54
CA PRO A 174 -5.98 1.08 20.47
C PRO A 174 -6.98 -0.02 20.11
N GLN A 175 -8.12 -0.04 20.78
CA GLN A 175 -9.20 -0.97 20.45
C GLN A 175 -9.81 -0.62 19.11
N THR A 176 -10.11 -1.63 18.32
CA THR A 176 -10.85 -1.48 17.05
C THR A 176 -12.32 -1.70 17.31
N ASP A 177 -13.18 -0.86 16.73
CA ASP A 177 -14.61 -1.11 16.72
C ASP A 177 -14.92 -2.33 15.84
N PRO A 178 -15.53 -3.40 16.38
CA PRO A 178 -15.88 -4.58 15.60
C PRO A 178 -16.86 -4.31 14.43
N ASN A 179 -17.53 -3.16 14.42
CA ASN A 179 -18.43 -2.78 13.32
C ASN A 179 -17.68 -2.26 12.10
N HIS A 180 -16.42 -1.86 12.24
CA HIS A 180 -15.58 -1.29 11.17
C HIS A 180 -14.41 -2.21 10.82
N ILE A 181 -14.71 -3.50 10.62
CA ILE A 181 -13.76 -4.50 10.14
C ILE A 181 -13.91 -4.64 8.63
N VAL A 182 -12.80 -4.53 7.90
CA VAL A 182 -12.76 -4.75 6.46
C VAL A 182 -13.00 -6.23 6.16
N LEU A 183 -14.09 -6.53 5.45
CA LEU A 183 -14.50 -7.88 5.03
C LEU A 183 -14.34 -8.13 3.54
N VAL A 184 -14.15 -7.09 2.78
CA VAL A 184 -13.90 -7.15 1.34
C VAL A 184 -12.43 -6.86 1.11
N SER A 185 -11.70 -7.79 0.53
CA SER A 185 -10.31 -7.53 0.10
C SER A 185 -10.29 -6.68 -1.18
N GLN A 186 -9.14 -6.09 -1.48
CA GLN A 186 -8.95 -5.34 -2.72
C GLN A 186 -9.25 -6.19 -3.97
N ASP A 187 -8.85 -7.46 -3.98
CA ASP A 187 -9.12 -8.39 -5.07
C ASP A 187 -10.62 -8.68 -5.25
N VAL A 188 -11.36 -8.81 -4.12
CA VAL A 188 -12.82 -8.97 -4.15
C VAL A 188 -13.50 -7.69 -4.65
N ALA A 189 -13.04 -6.52 -4.20
CA ALA A 189 -13.54 -5.23 -4.67
C ALA A 189 -13.32 -5.06 -6.18
N ALA A 190 -12.12 -5.41 -6.66
CA ALA A 190 -11.78 -5.37 -8.09
C ALA A 190 -12.67 -6.30 -8.92
N TYR A 191 -12.92 -7.53 -8.44
CA TYR A 191 -13.82 -8.47 -9.10
C TYR A 191 -15.25 -7.93 -9.21
N LYS A 192 -15.79 -7.40 -8.10
CA LYS A 192 -17.13 -6.79 -8.08
C LYS A 192 -17.25 -5.59 -9.03
N GLY A 193 -16.25 -4.71 -9.04
CA GLY A 193 -16.25 -3.54 -9.91
C GLY A 193 -16.14 -3.88 -11.39
N GLN A 194 -15.39 -4.93 -11.76
CA GLN A 194 -15.36 -5.41 -13.14
C GLN A 194 -16.72 -5.95 -13.60
N GLN A 195 -17.45 -6.62 -12.71
CA GLN A 195 -18.78 -7.14 -13.04
C GLN A 195 -19.78 -6.02 -13.37
N ILE A 196 -19.74 -4.89 -12.64
CA ILE A 196 -20.69 -3.80 -12.87
C ILE A 196 -20.46 -3.10 -14.21
N LEU A 197 -19.22 -3.04 -14.72
CA LEU A 197 -18.91 -2.48 -16.04
C LEU A 197 -19.57 -3.27 -17.18
N GLY A 198 -19.71 -4.59 -17.02
CA GLY A 198 -20.35 -5.46 -18.00
C GLY A 198 -21.88 -5.49 -17.91
N SER A 199 -22.44 -5.26 -16.71
CA SER A 199 -23.87 -5.46 -16.43
C SER A 199 -24.75 -4.23 -16.68
N ASN A 200 -24.18 -3.02 -16.75
CA ASN A 200 -24.95 -1.76 -16.77
C ASN A 200 -25.57 -1.37 -18.12
N GLY A 201 -25.55 -2.26 -19.12
CA GLY A 201 -26.18 -1.99 -20.44
C GLY A 201 -25.52 -0.91 -21.29
N GLN A 202 -24.56 -0.16 -20.74
CA GLN A 202 -23.84 0.93 -21.43
C GLN A 202 -22.58 0.46 -22.15
N ASN A 203 -22.20 -0.83 -22.07
CA ASN A 203 -20.99 -1.40 -22.66
C ASN A 203 -19.70 -0.62 -22.34
N LEU A 204 -19.62 -0.04 -21.14
CA LEU A 204 -18.48 0.80 -20.73
C LEU A 204 -17.16 0.04 -20.76
N GLY A 205 -17.17 -1.26 -20.50
CA GLY A 205 -15.99 -2.12 -20.52
C GLY A 205 -15.26 -2.18 -21.87
N SER A 206 -15.89 -1.76 -22.97
CA SER A 206 -15.21 -1.64 -24.27
C SER A 206 -14.27 -0.44 -24.35
N SER A 207 -14.58 0.63 -23.62
CA SER A 207 -13.86 1.91 -23.66
C SER A 207 -13.07 2.19 -22.38
N TYR A 208 -13.53 1.66 -21.25
CA TYR A 208 -12.96 1.92 -19.93
C TYR A 208 -12.71 0.62 -19.18
N ASN A 209 -11.72 0.65 -18.30
CA ASN A 209 -11.40 -0.42 -17.36
C ASN A 209 -11.23 0.15 -15.95
N ILE A 210 -11.07 -0.73 -14.99
CA ILE A 210 -10.67 -0.38 -13.62
C ILE A 210 -9.40 -1.19 -13.34
N ASP A 211 -8.32 -0.49 -13.03
CA ASP A 211 -7.09 -1.15 -12.58
C ASP A 211 -7.29 -1.64 -11.14
N PRO A 212 -7.15 -2.94 -10.86
CA PRO A 212 -7.26 -3.48 -9.50
C PRO A 212 -6.35 -2.77 -8.47
N ALA A 213 -5.20 -2.25 -8.90
CA ALA A 213 -4.27 -1.54 -8.03
C ALA A 213 -4.78 -0.16 -7.59
N THR A 214 -5.80 0.40 -8.25
CA THR A 214 -6.34 1.73 -7.93
C THR A 214 -7.47 1.72 -6.91
N TYR A 215 -7.91 0.54 -6.45
CA TYR A 215 -8.88 0.47 -5.36
C TYR A 215 -8.26 0.94 -4.05
N THR A 216 -8.78 2.03 -3.53
CA THR A 216 -8.36 2.61 -2.25
C THR A 216 -9.45 2.48 -1.21
N LEU A 217 -9.08 2.06 -0.01
CA LEU A 217 -9.98 2.00 1.13
C LEU A 217 -10.14 3.38 1.73
N GLN A 218 -11.37 3.80 1.98
CA GLN A 218 -11.71 5.12 2.50
C GLN A 218 -12.86 5.03 3.51
N SER A 219 -12.87 5.96 4.48
CA SER A 219 -14.00 6.19 5.36
C SER A 219 -14.86 7.34 4.83
N ILE A 220 -16.11 7.06 4.50
CA ILE A 220 -17.06 8.07 4.02
C ILE A 220 -18.31 7.99 4.92
N ARG A 221 -18.61 9.08 5.64
CA ARG A 221 -19.72 9.11 6.60
C ARG A 221 -19.69 7.97 7.61
N GLN A 222 -18.50 7.69 8.14
CA GLN A 222 -18.28 6.62 9.13
C GLN A 222 -18.60 5.21 8.63
N HIS A 223 -18.43 4.94 7.34
CA HIS A 223 -18.52 3.61 6.75
C HIS A 223 -17.37 3.40 5.77
N LEU A 224 -16.84 2.19 5.69
CA LEU A 224 -15.67 1.88 4.87
C LEU A 224 -16.06 1.44 3.47
N TYR A 225 -15.45 2.07 2.48
CA TYR A 225 -15.65 1.78 1.06
C TYR A 225 -14.32 1.59 0.34
N TYR A 226 -14.30 0.73 -0.65
CA TYR A 226 -13.30 0.77 -1.70
C TYR A 226 -13.78 1.65 -2.85
N VAL A 227 -12.91 2.55 -3.30
CA VAL A 227 -13.18 3.45 -4.42
C VAL A 227 -12.12 3.27 -5.49
N ALA A 228 -12.53 3.22 -6.76
CA ALA A 228 -11.61 3.14 -7.88
C ALA A 228 -12.10 3.94 -9.08
N PRO A 229 -11.22 4.71 -9.76
CA PRO A 229 -11.57 5.48 -10.95
C PRO A 229 -11.74 4.56 -12.17
N LEU A 230 -12.62 4.94 -13.07
CA LEU A 230 -12.61 4.41 -14.43
C LEU A 230 -11.44 5.01 -15.20
N GLN A 231 -10.70 4.16 -15.89
CA GLN A 231 -9.54 4.52 -16.71
C GLN A 231 -9.80 4.25 -18.18
N TYR A 232 -9.08 4.93 -19.06
CA TYR A 232 -9.16 4.68 -20.51
C TYR A 232 -8.49 3.37 -20.89
N ASN A 233 -9.17 2.51 -21.65
CA ASN A 233 -8.60 1.25 -22.15
C ASN A 233 -7.39 1.43 -23.04
N ASN A 234 -7.34 2.54 -23.79
CA ASN A 234 -6.24 2.84 -24.69
C ASN A 234 -6.16 4.32 -25.02
N ILE A 235 -5.04 4.71 -25.66
CA ILE A 235 -4.74 6.09 -26.02
C ILE A 235 -5.77 6.72 -26.98
N PHE A 236 -6.39 5.94 -27.87
CA PHE A 236 -7.35 6.47 -28.84
C PHE A 236 -8.67 6.85 -28.15
N ILE A 237 -9.08 6.07 -27.15
CA ILE A 237 -10.25 6.41 -26.32
C ILE A 237 -9.96 7.69 -25.53
N ASN A 238 -8.76 7.83 -24.96
CA ASN A 238 -8.39 9.05 -24.25
C ASN A 238 -8.32 10.28 -25.19
N LEU A 239 -7.83 10.12 -26.44
CA LEU A 239 -7.82 11.21 -27.43
C LEU A 239 -9.23 11.65 -27.85
N SER A 240 -10.20 10.74 -27.82
CA SER A 240 -11.58 10.98 -28.25
C SER A 240 -12.49 11.52 -27.16
N ASN A 241 -12.08 11.40 -25.88
CA ASN A 241 -12.89 11.77 -24.73
C ASN A 241 -12.13 12.72 -23.80
N SER A 242 -12.80 13.74 -23.32
CA SER A 242 -12.23 14.73 -22.39
C SER A 242 -12.27 14.31 -20.94
N SER A 243 -13.03 13.27 -20.59
CA SER A 243 -13.20 12.75 -19.23
C SER A 243 -13.59 11.28 -19.28
N THR A 244 -13.32 10.52 -18.21
CA THR A 244 -13.96 9.24 -17.99
C THR A 244 -15.33 9.44 -17.35
N PRO A 245 -16.28 8.49 -17.52
CA PRO A 245 -17.64 8.69 -17.03
C PRO A 245 -17.77 8.76 -15.51
N GLY A 246 -16.79 8.21 -14.74
CA GLY A 246 -16.88 8.25 -13.30
C GLY A 246 -15.98 7.24 -12.59
N PHE A 247 -16.49 6.65 -11.51
CA PHE A 247 -15.76 5.77 -10.61
C PHE A 247 -16.68 4.68 -10.03
N VAL A 248 -16.10 3.69 -9.38
CA VAL A 248 -16.83 2.59 -8.73
C VAL A 248 -16.64 2.67 -7.23
N ILE A 249 -17.71 2.41 -6.48
CA ILE A 249 -17.72 2.25 -5.02
C ILE A 249 -18.09 0.81 -4.69
N VAL A 250 -17.35 0.20 -3.75
CA VAL A 250 -17.62 -1.13 -3.22
C VAL A 250 -17.61 -1.05 -1.70
N ASP A 251 -18.69 -1.50 -1.06
CA ASP A 251 -18.79 -1.59 0.39
C ASP A 251 -17.70 -2.53 0.93
N ALA A 252 -16.82 -2.03 1.80
CA ALA A 252 -15.69 -2.79 2.35
C ALA A 252 -16.08 -3.60 3.60
N GLU A 253 -17.18 -3.25 4.26
CA GLU A 253 -17.67 -3.91 5.49
C GLU A 253 -18.72 -5.00 5.17
N ASN A 254 -19.39 -4.91 4.00
CA ASN A 254 -20.42 -5.85 3.61
C ASN A 254 -20.10 -6.57 2.28
N PRO A 255 -19.58 -7.79 2.33
CA PRO A 255 -19.26 -8.54 1.12
C PRO A 255 -20.49 -8.91 0.26
N GLN A 256 -21.70 -8.81 0.79
CA GLN A 256 -22.95 -9.10 0.05
C GLN A 256 -23.51 -7.85 -0.65
N ALA A 257 -23.07 -6.65 -0.29
CA ALA A 257 -23.53 -5.42 -0.95
C ALA A 257 -23.14 -5.41 -2.44
N ALA A 258 -24.05 -4.93 -3.28
CA ALA A 258 -23.74 -4.74 -4.70
C ALA A 258 -22.77 -3.56 -4.88
N PRO A 259 -21.84 -3.62 -5.83
CA PRO A 259 -21.01 -2.48 -6.19
C PRO A 259 -21.85 -1.39 -6.85
N GLU A 260 -21.45 -0.14 -6.71
CA GLU A 260 -22.12 0.99 -7.34
C GLU A 260 -21.20 1.66 -8.36
N LEU A 261 -21.74 1.95 -9.55
CA LEU A 261 -21.06 2.71 -10.59
C LEU A 261 -21.60 4.14 -10.59
N CYS A 262 -20.76 5.07 -10.16
CA CYS A 262 -21.08 6.49 -10.12
C CYS A 262 -20.70 7.16 -11.44
N THR A 263 -21.70 7.62 -12.15
CA THR A 263 -21.58 8.39 -13.39
C THR A 263 -22.49 9.62 -13.31
N ASP A 264 -22.25 10.63 -14.13
CA ASP A 264 -23.13 11.79 -14.18
C ASP A 264 -24.58 11.37 -14.50
N GLY A 265 -25.51 11.75 -13.63
CA GLY A 265 -26.92 11.36 -13.70
C GLY A 265 -27.23 9.99 -13.08
N ALA A 266 -26.29 9.33 -12.43
CA ALA A 266 -26.59 8.14 -11.63
C ALA A 266 -27.44 8.54 -10.40
N HIS A 267 -28.51 7.76 -10.15
CA HIS A 267 -29.39 7.95 -8.99
C HIS A 267 -29.09 6.88 -7.94
N SER A 268 -27.93 6.99 -7.30
CA SER A 268 -27.54 6.13 -6.18
C SER A 268 -27.31 6.97 -4.92
N ALA A 269 -27.48 6.35 -3.75
CA ALA A 269 -27.29 7.02 -2.46
C ALA A 269 -25.83 7.39 -2.19
N HIS A 270 -24.89 6.68 -2.83
CA HIS A 270 -23.45 6.85 -2.64
C HIS A 270 -22.76 7.48 -3.86
N CYS A 271 -23.53 8.06 -4.77
CA CYS A 271 -22.99 8.78 -5.93
C CYS A 271 -23.32 10.27 -5.85
N PRO A 272 -22.45 11.17 -6.33
CA PRO A 272 -22.76 12.58 -6.40
C PRO A 272 -23.85 12.81 -7.45
N THR A 273 -24.72 13.78 -7.21
CA THR A 273 -25.80 14.13 -8.14
C THR A 273 -25.26 14.63 -9.49
N ASN A 274 -24.11 15.32 -9.45
CA ASN A 274 -23.40 15.86 -10.62
C ASN A 274 -21.90 15.82 -10.35
N GLY A 275 -21.08 15.79 -11.41
CA GLY A 275 -19.63 15.87 -11.30
C GLY A 275 -18.97 14.54 -10.91
N ALA A 276 -19.60 13.41 -11.26
CA ALA A 276 -18.98 12.10 -11.11
C ALA A 276 -17.88 11.84 -12.15
N SER A 277 -17.97 12.49 -13.31
CA SER A 277 -16.99 12.32 -14.39
C SER A 277 -15.62 12.88 -14.01
N LEU A 278 -14.56 12.17 -14.41
CA LEU A 278 -13.19 12.51 -14.07
C LEU A 278 -12.47 13.06 -15.31
N ALA A 279 -12.18 14.36 -15.31
CA ALA A 279 -11.47 15.04 -16.40
C ALA A 279 -9.95 14.91 -16.27
N TYR A 280 -9.45 14.71 -15.05
CA TYR A 280 -8.03 14.57 -14.75
C TYR A 280 -7.76 13.23 -14.10
N LEU A 281 -6.84 12.45 -14.68
CA LEU A 281 -6.47 11.12 -14.18
C LEU A 281 -4.96 10.92 -14.24
N PRO A 282 -4.38 10.17 -13.30
CA PRO A 282 -3.00 9.71 -13.41
C PRO A 282 -2.81 8.88 -14.69
N GLY A 283 -1.78 9.18 -15.48
CA GLY A 283 -1.46 8.45 -16.71
C GLY A 283 -2.34 8.77 -17.92
N ALA A 284 -3.24 9.75 -17.84
CA ALA A 284 -3.93 10.30 -19.00
C ALA A 284 -2.94 11.04 -19.92
N ILE A 285 -3.39 11.39 -21.14
CA ILE A 285 -2.51 12.08 -22.09
C ILE A 285 -2.60 13.60 -21.97
N PHE A 286 -1.52 14.26 -22.38
CA PHE A 286 -1.41 15.72 -22.44
C PHE A 286 -1.84 16.39 -21.13
N ASN A 287 -2.71 17.40 -21.20
CA ASN A 287 -3.16 18.17 -20.05
C ASN A 287 -4.25 17.48 -19.22
N GLN A 288 -4.74 16.32 -19.64
CA GLN A 288 -5.65 15.48 -18.83
C GLN A 288 -4.87 14.63 -17.80
N ASP A 289 -3.55 14.49 -17.99
CA ASP A 289 -2.72 13.88 -16.94
C ASP A 289 -2.74 14.74 -15.69
N LEU A 290 -3.13 14.12 -14.58
CA LEU A 290 -3.37 14.78 -13.31
C LEU A 290 -2.10 15.46 -12.77
N LEU A 291 -0.97 14.73 -12.77
CA LEU A 291 0.27 15.27 -12.20
C LEU A 291 0.79 16.43 -13.02
N ARG A 292 0.70 16.32 -14.34
CA ARG A 292 1.07 17.40 -15.28
C ARG A 292 0.17 18.62 -15.10
N HIS A 293 -1.15 18.42 -14.92
CA HIS A 293 -2.08 19.50 -14.65
C HIS A 293 -1.67 20.27 -13.39
N VAL A 294 -1.38 19.56 -12.30
CA VAL A 294 -0.94 20.15 -11.03
C VAL A 294 0.43 20.85 -11.18
N TYR A 295 1.37 20.20 -11.86
CA TYR A 295 2.68 20.79 -12.14
C TYR A 295 2.58 22.10 -12.93
N LEU A 296 1.74 22.13 -13.98
CA LEU A 296 1.48 23.31 -14.79
C LEU A 296 0.71 24.41 -14.06
N SER A 297 -0.05 24.04 -13.03
CA SER A 297 -0.75 24.98 -12.14
C SER A 297 0.21 25.69 -11.15
N GLY A 298 1.49 25.33 -11.17
CA GLY A 298 2.54 26.04 -10.41
C GLY A 298 3.18 25.24 -9.26
N TYR A 299 2.75 24.00 -9.03
CA TYR A 299 3.30 23.14 -7.96
C TYR A 299 4.55 22.40 -8.44
N THR A 300 5.58 23.16 -8.82
CA THR A 300 6.84 22.65 -9.40
C THR A 300 7.95 22.47 -8.37
N TYR A 301 7.72 22.88 -7.11
CA TYR A 301 8.73 23.00 -6.07
C TYR A 301 8.83 21.77 -5.13
N GLY A 302 8.18 20.69 -5.46
CA GLY A 302 8.24 19.41 -4.74
C GLY A 302 7.95 18.22 -5.66
N LYS A 303 8.12 17.02 -5.13
CA LYS A 303 7.68 15.79 -5.79
C LYS A 303 6.19 15.60 -5.54
N LEU A 304 5.44 15.44 -6.61
CA LEU A 304 4.04 15.04 -6.57
C LEU A 304 3.99 13.52 -6.53
N VAL A 305 3.48 12.96 -5.44
CA VAL A 305 3.47 11.50 -5.23
C VAL A 305 2.11 11.03 -4.71
N ASP A 306 1.83 9.75 -4.91
CA ASP A 306 0.67 9.01 -4.41
C ASP A 306 -0.68 9.67 -4.75
N PRO A 307 -0.98 9.94 -6.03
CA PRO A 307 -2.28 10.49 -6.41
C PRO A 307 -3.37 9.46 -6.08
N THR A 308 -4.20 9.77 -5.09
CA THR A 308 -5.26 8.89 -4.59
C THR A 308 -6.62 9.53 -4.84
N LEU A 309 -7.57 8.77 -5.41
CA LEU A 309 -8.95 9.23 -5.54
C LEU A 309 -9.65 9.13 -4.18
N GLU A 310 -10.06 10.26 -3.65
CA GLU A 310 -10.74 10.41 -2.37
C GLU A 310 -12.12 11.04 -2.59
N LEU A 311 -13.12 10.55 -1.91
CA LEU A 311 -14.48 11.10 -1.97
C LEU A 311 -14.76 11.89 -0.70
N ASP A 312 -15.33 13.08 -0.87
CA ASP A 312 -15.82 13.83 0.29
C ASP A 312 -17.12 13.23 0.86
N ASP A 313 -17.64 13.80 1.94
CA ASP A 313 -18.92 13.36 2.56
C ASP A 313 -20.14 13.44 1.65
N ASN A 314 -20.03 14.09 0.50
CA ASN A 314 -21.06 14.13 -0.54
C ASN A 314 -20.77 13.19 -1.70
N PHE A 315 -19.77 12.32 -1.55
CA PHE A 315 -19.28 11.40 -2.58
C PHE A 315 -18.72 12.12 -3.81
N HIS A 316 -18.33 13.39 -3.68
CA HIS A 316 -17.72 14.13 -4.77
C HIS A 316 -16.24 13.73 -4.93
N PRO A 317 -15.79 13.39 -6.17
CA PRO A 317 -14.46 12.86 -6.39
C PRO A 317 -13.38 13.96 -6.38
N ASN A 318 -12.34 13.73 -5.60
CA ASN A 318 -11.17 14.58 -5.51
C ASN A 318 -9.91 13.72 -5.58
N TRP A 319 -8.83 14.25 -6.12
CA TRP A 319 -7.51 13.64 -6.04
C TRP A 319 -6.73 14.25 -4.89
N SER A 320 -6.31 13.43 -3.94
CA SER A 320 -5.33 13.80 -2.94
C SER A 320 -3.93 13.48 -3.47
N ILE A 321 -3.03 14.46 -3.44
CA ILE A 321 -1.65 14.33 -3.92
C ILE A 321 -0.71 14.85 -2.84
N SER A 322 0.21 14.01 -2.40
CA SER A 322 1.23 14.42 -1.44
C SER A 322 2.37 15.14 -2.14
N LEU A 323 2.69 16.34 -1.69
CA LEU A 323 3.83 17.13 -2.17
C LEU A 323 5.00 16.94 -1.20
N MET A 324 6.00 16.19 -1.64
CA MET A 324 7.19 15.87 -0.87
C MET A 324 8.34 16.80 -1.20
N GLN A 325 9.08 17.22 -0.17
CA GLN A 325 10.30 18.01 -0.34
C GLN A 325 11.51 17.30 0.26
N PRO A 326 12.65 17.30 -0.42
CA PRO A 326 13.86 16.72 0.13
C PRO A 326 14.37 17.60 1.29
N THR A 327 14.64 16.97 2.42
CA THR A 327 15.17 17.67 3.60
C THR A 327 16.70 17.66 3.66
N ARG A 328 17.35 16.78 2.87
CA ARG A 328 18.79 16.60 2.81
C ARG A 328 19.28 16.50 1.37
N GLY A 329 19.69 17.61 0.78
CA GLY A 329 20.09 17.66 -0.62
C GLY A 329 18.94 17.28 -1.53
N TYR A 330 18.94 16.07 -2.09
CA TYR A 330 17.86 15.52 -2.93
C TYR A 330 17.25 14.22 -2.37
N THR A 331 17.53 13.89 -1.12
CA THR A 331 17.02 12.72 -0.40
C THR A 331 16.41 13.13 0.95
N GLY A 332 15.83 12.17 1.66
CA GLY A 332 15.14 12.41 2.91
C GLY A 332 13.85 13.19 2.69
N ASP A 333 13.08 12.75 1.71
CA ASP A 333 11.82 13.39 1.35
C ASP A 333 10.87 13.43 2.55
N ALA A 334 10.35 14.61 2.85
CA ALA A 334 9.36 14.84 3.89
C ALA A 334 8.09 15.43 3.29
N LEU A 335 6.95 15.03 3.83
CA LEU A 335 5.66 15.57 3.45
C LEU A 335 5.62 17.07 3.83
N SER A 336 5.46 17.91 2.82
CA SER A 336 5.39 19.37 2.96
C SER A 336 3.97 19.88 2.90
N GLU A 337 3.22 19.45 1.91
CA GLU A 337 1.88 19.92 1.61
C GLU A 337 1.04 18.76 1.03
N VAL A 338 -0.28 18.93 1.11
CA VAL A 338 -1.27 18.09 0.45
C VAL A 338 -2.02 18.93 -0.56
N LEU A 339 -2.10 18.46 -1.78
CA LEU A 339 -2.83 19.11 -2.85
C LEU A 339 -4.11 18.34 -3.11
N LEU A 340 -5.24 19.00 -2.92
CA LEU A 340 -6.55 18.46 -3.24
C LEU A 340 -6.97 19.00 -4.60
N VAL A 341 -7.24 18.11 -5.53
CA VAL A 341 -7.63 18.44 -6.90
C VAL A 341 -9.03 17.91 -7.17
N ASP A 342 -9.97 18.79 -7.40
CA ASP A 342 -11.30 18.40 -7.87
C ASP A 342 -11.15 17.62 -9.19
N ALA A 343 -11.56 16.36 -9.19
CA ALA A 343 -11.33 15.47 -10.32
C ALA A 343 -12.10 15.83 -11.60
N HIS A 344 -13.20 16.56 -11.44
CA HIS A 344 -14.06 17.02 -12.53
C HIS A 344 -13.59 18.35 -13.10
N THR A 345 -13.29 19.35 -12.25
CA THR A 345 -12.98 20.71 -12.68
C THR A 345 -11.49 21.00 -12.79
N GLY A 346 -10.65 20.22 -12.11
CA GLY A 346 -9.20 20.43 -12.00
C GLY A 346 -8.80 21.56 -11.05
N ASN A 347 -9.71 22.09 -10.24
CA ASN A 347 -9.38 23.11 -9.26
C ASN A 347 -8.44 22.53 -8.20
N VAL A 348 -7.30 23.19 -7.94
CA VAL A 348 -6.27 22.74 -7.00
C VAL A 348 -6.32 23.58 -5.74
N VAL A 349 -6.51 22.95 -4.60
CA VAL A 349 -6.45 23.57 -3.28
C VAL A 349 -5.31 22.94 -2.48
N LYS A 350 -4.53 23.80 -1.80
CA LYS A 350 -3.35 23.39 -1.04
C LYS A 350 -3.62 23.43 0.45
N TYR A 351 -3.18 22.38 1.15
CA TYR A 351 -3.25 22.28 2.61
C TYR A 351 -1.89 21.94 3.21
N THR A 352 -1.68 22.31 4.47
CA THR A 352 -0.66 21.64 5.28
C THR A 352 -1.19 20.27 5.72
N PRO A 353 -0.35 19.26 5.99
CA PRO A 353 -0.83 17.94 6.40
C PRO A 353 -1.86 18.00 7.54
N LYS A 354 -1.60 18.81 8.57
CA LYS A 354 -2.49 18.98 9.73
C LYS A 354 -3.77 19.75 9.45
N SER A 355 -3.84 20.54 8.39
CA SER A 355 -5.02 21.31 8.01
C SER A 355 -5.79 20.68 6.87
N ALA A 356 -5.35 19.52 6.39
CA ALA A 356 -6.08 18.75 5.41
C ALA A 356 -7.46 18.36 5.97
N PRO A 357 -8.51 18.35 5.14
CA PRO A 357 -9.82 17.87 5.56
C PRO A 357 -9.74 16.46 6.16
N THR A 358 -10.50 16.19 7.21
CA THR A 358 -10.46 14.92 7.94
C THR A 358 -10.96 13.73 7.13
N TRP A 359 -11.74 13.97 6.08
CA TRP A 359 -12.20 12.93 5.17
C TRP A 359 -11.14 12.47 4.15
N ILE A 360 -9.96 13.13 4.09
CA ILE A 360 -8.82 12.64 3.31
C ILE A 360 -8.08 11.61 4.15
N ASP A 361 -8.15 10.36 3.77
CA ASP A 361 -7.59 9.27 4.58
C ASP A 361 -6.09 9.07 4.37
N ARG A 362 -5.55 9.40 3.18
CA ARG A 362 -4.19 9.09 2.79
C ARG A 362 -3.35 10.32 2.50
N VAL A 363 -3.05 11.08 3.54
CA VAL A 363 -2.18 12.26 3.45
C VAL A 363 -0.70 11.87 3.39
N MET A 364 -0.28 10.88 4.21
CA MET A 364 1.09 10.35 4.19
C MET A 364 1.14 9.10 3.30
N PRO A 365 2.00 9.07 2.24
CA PRO A 365 2.11 7.91 1.36
C PRO A 365 2.64 6.66 2.06
N ALA A 366 2.06 5.50 1.74
CA ALA A 366 2.48 4.21 2.30
C ALA A 366 3.96 3.88 2.05
N ASP A 367 4.46 4.18 0.86
CA ASP A 367 5.87 3.97 0.50
C ASP A 367 6.81 4.84 1.34
N THR A 368 6.39 6.06 1.67
CA THR A 368 7.15 6.96 2.55
C THR A 368 7.20 6.41 3.97
N VAL A 369 6.07 5.90 4.48
CA VAL A 369 6.00 5.23 5.79
C VAL A 369 6.93 4.02 5.83
N THR A 370 6.87 3.16 4.81
CA THR A 370 7.78 2.00 4.67
C THR A 370 9.24 2.44 4.74
N GLN A 371 9.62 3.45 3.97
CA GLN A 371 10.99 3.96 3.94
C GLN A 371 11.42 4.53 5.30
N TYR A 372 10.58 5.28 5.96
CA TYR A 372 10.86 5.84 7.29
C TYR A 372 11.05 4.75 8.34
N LEU A 373 10.20 3.74 8.34
CA LEU A 373 10.31 2.62 9.28
C LEU A 373 11.51 1.71 9.00
N GLN A 374 11.89 1.52 7.73
CA GLN A 374 13.14 0.85 7.37
C GLN A 374 14.36 1.64 7.89
N TRP A 375 14.38 2.95 7.73
CA TRP A 375 15.46 3.78 8.27
C TRP A 375 15.50 3.75 9.80
N TRP A 376 14.35 3.84 10.43
CA TRP A 376 14.24 3.69 11.88
C TRP A 376 14.77 2.32 12.32
N GLY A 377 14.34 1.26 11.69
CA GLY A 377 14.76 -0.10 11.98
C GLY A 377 16.28 -0.30 11.92
N LEU A 378 16.93 0.34 10.95
CA LEU A 378 18.38 0.27 10.78
C LEU A 378 19.15 1.11 11.80
N TYR A 379 18.65 2.28 12.18
CA TYR A 379 19.45 3.28 12.88
C TYR A 379 19.02 3.60 14.31
N HIS A 380 17.82 3.20 14.76
CA HIS A 380 17.32 3.54 16.10
C HIS A 380 18.16 2.94 17.25
N ALA A 381 18.74 1.75 17.04
CA ALA A 381 19.53 1.04 18.05
C ALA A 381 21.04 1.13 17.83
N ALA A 382 21.50 1.77 16.75
CA ALA A 382 22.91 1.80 16.36
C ALA A 382 23.39 3.22 16.05
N PRO A 383 24.68 3.54 16.28
CA PRO A 383 25.23 4.82 15.85
C PRO A 383 25.05 4.99 14.33
N TRP A 384 24.75 6.20 13.90
CA TRP A 384 24.50 6.55 12.48
C TRP A 384 25.64 6.15 11.51
N PHE A 385 26.87 5.99 12.01
CA PHE A 385 28.06 5.63 11.22
C PHE A 385 28.33 4.12 11.17
N ASN A 386 27.67 3.34 12.01
CA ASN A 386 27.80 1.88 12.01
C ASN A 386 26.45 1.21 12.28
N PRO A 387 25.62 1.01 11.25
CA PRO A 387 24.29 0.42 11.41
C PRO A 387 24.33 -1.10 11.64
N SER A 388 25.48 -1.78 11.63
CA SER A 388 25.60 -3.22 11.84
C SER A 388 25.61 -3.58 13.32
N GLY A 389 24.55 -3.30 14.06
CA GLY A 389 24.46 -3.56 15.49
C GLY A 389 23.32 -4.51 15.89
N ALA A 390 23.41 -5.04 17.11
CA ALA A 390 22.29 -5.75 17.73
C ALA A 390 21.09 -4.80 17.88
N GLY A 391 19.88 -5.32 17.66
CA GLY A 391 18.66 -4.53 17.78
C GLY A 391 18.13 -3.91 16.49
N GLN A 392 18.77 -4.17 15.34
CA GLN A 392 18.23 -3.77 14.06
C GLN A 392 16.89 -4.47 13.77
N GLN A 393 15.97 -3.73 13.16
CA GLN A 393 14.66 -4.20 12.75
C GLN A 393 14.41 -3.91 11.28
N ALA A 394 13.47 -4.65 10.71
CA ALA A 394 12.97 -4.45 9.35
C ALA A 394 11.44 -4.46 9.34
N THR A 395 10.84 -3.87 8.33
CA THR A 395 9.40 -3.99 8.09
C THR A 395 9.10 -5.42 7.64
N ALA A 396 8.12 -6.05 8.27
CA ALA A 396 7.66 -7.41 7.98
C ALA A 396 6.40 -7.44 7.11
N SER A 397 5.72 -6.31 6.98
CA SER A 397 4.52 -6.15 6.15
C SER A 397 4.56 -4.82 5.40
N ASN A 398 3.84 -4.74 4.31
CA ASN A 398 3.48 -3.45 3.71
C ASN A 398 2.55 -2.70 4.67
N PRO A 399 2.54 -1.35 4.65
CA PRO A 399 1.58 -0.57 5.41
C PRO A 399 0.15 -0.95 5.05
N GLN A 400 -0.66 -1.24 6.06
CA GLN A 400 -2.09 -1.50 5.92
C GLN A 400 -2.85 -0.37 6.59
N LEU A 401 -3.86 0.18 5.89
CA LEU A 401 -4.69 1.23 6.46
C LEU A 401 -5.62 0.62 7.49
N LEU A 402 -5.59 1.17 8.71
CA LEU A 402 -6.38 0.71 9.85
C LEU A 402 -7.21 1.87 10.40
N TYR A 403 -8.49 1.62 10.58
CA TYR A 403 -9.44 2.56 11.17
C TYR A 403 -9.76 2.14 12.61
N ASN A 404 -8.89 2.48 13.56
CA ASN A 404 -9.18 2.29 14.98
C ASN A 404 -10.24 3.27 15.48
N ASN A 405 -10.13 4.51 15.03
CA ASN A 405 -11.16 5.52 15.03
C ASN A 405 -11.49 5.79 13.56
N ILE A 406 -12.74 5.67 13.21
CA ILE A 406 -13.21 5.80 11.83
C ILE A 406 -12.85 7.13 11.16
N ASP A 407 -12.64 8.18 11.95
CA ASP A 407 -12.27 9.52 11.48
C ASP A 407 -10.74 9.76 11.45
N HIS A 408 -9.93 8.79 11.92
CA HIS A 408 -8.47 8.92 12.01
C HIS A 408 -7.77 7.63 11.60
N PRO A 409 -7.59 7.42 10.31
CA PRO A 409 -6.87 6.25 9.80
C PRO A 409 -5.38 6.33 10.16
N VAL A 410 -4.80 5.16 10.39
CA VAL A 410 -3.37 4.99 10.64
C VAL A 410 -2.81 3.90 9.75
N TRP A 411 -1.54 4.03 9.36
CA TRP A 411 -0.81 2.94 8.73
C TRP A 411 -0.32 1.97 9.79
N LEU A 412 -0.78 0.74 9.73
CA LEU A 412 -0.27 -0.36 10.54
C LEU A 412 0.87 -1.05 9.79
N VAL A 413 2.02 -1.18 10.44
CA VAL A 413 3.20 -1.89 9.90
C VAL A 413 3.77 -2.81 10.96
N THR A 414 3.87 -4.10 10.65
CA THR A 414 4.52 -5.07 11.52
C THR A 414 6.03 -5.02 11.32
N MET A 415 6.78 -5.04 12.42
CA MET A 415 8.24 -5.06 12.44
C MET A 415 8.76 -6.45 12.84
N THR A 416 9.91 -6.80 12.29
CA THR A 416 10.65 -8.02 12.64
C THR A 416 12.12 -7.68 12.87
N SER A 417 12.91 -8.64 13.33
CA SER A 417 14.36 -8.48 13.37
C SER A 417 14.92 -8.36 11.95
N ALA A 418 16.09 -7.74 11.81
CA ALA A 418 16.76 -7.64 10.50
C ALA A 418 17.31 -8.98 9.99
N SER A 419 17.16 -10.07 10.75
CA SER A 419 17.55 -11.42 10.34
C SER A 419 16.53 -12.03 9.39
N SER A 420 16.97 -12.51 8.24
CA SER A 420 16.11 -13.17 7.25
C SER A 420 15.46 -14.49 7.72
N ASN A 421 15.93 -15.03 8.85
CA ASN A 421 15.45 -16.30 9.41
C ASN A 421 14.40 -16.10 10.52
N ASP A 422 14.09 -14.86 10.89
CA ASP A 422 13.11 -14.57 11.93
C ASP A 422 11.71 -14.46 11.29
N ASN A 423 10.77 -15.28 11.78
CA ASN A 423 9.40 -15.36 11.33
C ASN A 423 8.41 -14.80 12.37
N SER A 424 8.93 -14.02 13.32
CA SER A 424 8.13 -13.42 14.39
C SER A 424 8.27 -11.91 14.43
N SER A 425 7.21 -11.22 14.87
CA SER A 425 7.25 -9.78 15.07
C SER A 425 8.11 -9.39 16.28
N THR A 426 8.76 -8.23 16.18
CA THR A 426 9.33 -7.50 17.33
C THR A 426 8.35 -6.48 17.87
N GLY A 427 7.39 -6.06 17.07
CA GLY A 427 6.36 -5.10 17.41
C GLY A 427 5.59 -4.60 16.19
N VAL A 428 4.73 -3.63 16.44
CA VAL A 428 3.87 -3.02 15.43
C VAL A 428 3.98 -1.50 15.54
N PHE A 429 4.08 -0.82 14.41
CA PHE A 429 3.90 0.62 14.32
C PHE A 429 2.48 0.97 13.90
N LEU A 430 1.93 1.98 14.56
CA LEU A 430 0.81 2.76 14.05
C LEU A 430 1.34 4.14 13.66
N PHE A 431 1.29 4.46 12.37
CA PHE A 431 1.77 5.70 11.79
C PHE A 431 0.58 6.55 11.36
N ASP A 432 0.46 7.76 11.92
CA ASP A 432 -0.64 8.68 11.62
C ASP A 432 -0.59 9.12 10.16
N THR A 433 -1.72 9.09 9.46
CA THR A 433 -1.77 9.46 8.05
C THR A 433 -1.72 10.97 7.81
N HIS A 434 -2.04 11.81 8.80
CA HIS A 434 -2.09 13.28 8.70
C HIS A 434 -0.90 13.98 9.33
N ASP A 435 -0.16 13.26 10.15
CA ASP A 435 0.94 13.85 10.88
C ASP A 435 2.15 12.87 10.81
N ASN A 436 3.32 13.38 10.95
CA ASN A 436 4.54 12.57 10.85
C ASN A 436 4.84 11.85 12.18
N LYS A 437 3.80 11.35 12.89
CA LYS A 437 3.94 10.65 14.15
C LYS A 437 3.75 9.16 13.98
N ALA A 438 4.60 8.40 14.65
CA ALA A 438 4.49 6.96 14.72
C ALA A 438 4.55 6.51 16.19
N THR A 439 3.71 5.57 16.54
CA THR A 439 3.72 4.92 17.86
C THR A 439 4.15 3.47 17.68
N PHE A 440 5.18 3.06 18.40
CA PHE A 440 5.65 1.68 18.39
C PHE A 440 5.09 0.90 19.58
N TYR A 441 4.45 -0.20 19.29
CA TYR A 441 3.92 -1.14 20.29
C TYR A 441 4.80 -2.39 20.28
N PRO A 442 5.49 -2.71 21.38
CA PRO A 442 6.40 -3.87 21.47
C PRO A 442 5.61 -5.19 21.58
N LEU A 443 4.92 -5.56 20.53
CA LEU A 443 4.17 -6.80 20.39
C LEU A 443 5.05 -7.88 19.77
N ALA A 444 5.90 -8.48 20.58
CA ALA A 444 6.79 -9.56 20.14
C ALA A 444 6.04 -10.88 19.98
N GLY A 445 6.50 -11.70 19.05
CA GLY A 445 6.04 -13.09 18.89
C GLY A 445 4.77 -13.25 18.06
N LEU A 446 4.23 -12.20 17.44
CA LEU A 446 3.15 -12.38 16.46
C LEU A 446 3.73 -13.05 15.22
N GLY A 447 2.97 -13.92 14.56
CA GLY A 447 3.32 -14.41 13.23
C GLY A 447 3.44 -13.27 12.22
N ILE A 448 4.27 -13.42 11.20
CA ILE A 448 4.48 -12.41 10.16
C ILE A 448 4.44 -13.04 8.75
N GLY A 449 4.12 -12.20 7.77
CA GLY A 449 4.17 -12.56 6.35
C GLY A 449 3.27 -13.74 5.96
N ASP A 450 3.74 -14.53 5.00
CA ASP A 450 2.98 -15.66 4.44
C ASP A 450 2.68 -16.77 5.46
N ASN A 451 3.43 -16.84 6.55
CA ASN A 451 3.21 -17.83 7.61
C ASN A 451 1.84 -17.66 8.28
N ILE A 452 1.36 -16.41 8.40
CA ILE A 452 0.02 -16.12 8.93
C ILE A 452 -1.03 -16.75 8.02
N ASN A 453 -0.97 -16.43 6.74
CA ASN A 453 -1.93 -16.89 5.73
C ASN A 453 -1.92 -18.43 5.63
N GLN A 454 -0.75 -19.04 5.62
CA GLN A 454 -0.60 -20.50 5.57
C GLN A 454 -1.15 -21.17 6.83
N THR A 455 -0.86 -20.62 8.01
CA THR A 455 -1.34 -21.17 9.28
C THR A 455 -2.86 -21.05 9.37
N ILE A 456 -3.41 -19.89 9.03
CA ILE A 456 -4.87 -19.70 9.01
C ILE A 456 -5.54 -20.59 7.96
N ALA A 457 -4.98 -20.73 6.78
CA ALA A 457 -5.50 -21.59 5.73
C ALA A 457 -5.44 -23.09 6.09
N SER A 458 -4.42 -23.51 6.84
CA SER A 458 -4.21 -24.93 7.19
C SER A 458 -5.29 -25.52 8.08
N THR A 459 -6.06 -24.69 8.79
CA THR A 459 -7.14 -25.11 9.71
C THR A 459 -8.32 -25.75 9.03
N ARG A 460 -8.53 -25.42 7.78
CA ARG A 460 -9.69 -25.86 7.01
C ARG A 460 -9.26 -26.74 5.83
N ALA A 461 -8.41 -27.74 6.12
CA ALA A 461 -8.05 -28.76 5.13
C ALA A 461 -9.26 -29.38 4.40
N ASN A 462 -10.46 -29.25 4.97
CA ASN A 462 -11.73 -29.71 4.41
C ASN A 462 -12.43 -28.66 3.53
N ILE A 463 -12.00 -27.38 3.53
CA ILE A 463 -12.60 -26.36 2.66
C ILE A 463 -11.88 -26.39 1.33
N ARG A 464 -12.46 -27.10 0.40
CA ARG A 464 -11.91 -27.23 -0.95
C ARG A 464 -11.97 -25.88 -1.66
N ASN A 465 -10.83 -25.45 -2.21
CA ASN A 465 -10.66 -24.26 -3.07
C ASN A 465 -10.81 -22.88 -2.40
N TYR A 466 -10.79 -22.79 -1.07
CA TYR A 466 -10.75 -21.49 -0.39
C TYR A 466 -9.30 -21.14 -0.03
N THR A 467 -8.93 -19.89 -0.29
CA THR A 467 -7.61 -19.34 0.03
C THR A 467 -7.77 -18.11 0.90
N VAL A 468 -6.80 -17.84 1.74
CA VAL A 468 -6.71 -16.55 2.45
C VAL A 468 -6.21 -15.52 1.44
N ASP A 469 -6.99 -14.46 1.26
CA ASP A 469 -6.69 -13.38 0.31
C ASP A 469 -6.03 -12.18 1.01
N SER A 470 -6.55 -11.80 2.17
CA SER A 470 -5.97 -10.74 3.00
C SER A 470 -6.06 -11.10 4.47
N THR A 471 -5.09 -10.61 5.25
CA THR A 471 -5.09 -10.66 6.71
C THR A 471 -4.73 -9.29 7.24
N GLN A 472 -5.44 -8.87 8.28
CA GLN A 472 -5.18 -7.60 8.96
C GLN A 472 -5.17 -7.78 10.47
N LEU A 473 -4.27 -7.07 11.15
CA LEU A 473 -4.20 -7.07 12.61
C LEU A 473 -5.14 -6.02 13.17
N TYR A 474 -5.98 -6.46 14.11
CA TYR A 474 -6.88 -5.60 14.88
C TYR A 474 -6.66 -5.81 16.38
N GLN A 475 -7.10 -4.88 17.18
CA GLN A 475 -7.19 -5.06 18.64
C GLN A 475 -8.66 -5.31 19.00
N LEU A 476 -9.03 -6.57 19.13
CA LEU A 476 -10.39 -6.97 19.47
C LEU A 476 -10.44 -7.55 20.90
N TYR A 477 -11.37 -7.08 21.73
CA TYR A 477 -11.56 -7.57 23.10
C TYR A 477 -10.26 -7.59 23.93
N ASN A 478 -9.44 -6.53 23.82
CA ASN A 478 -8.11 -6.39 24.44
C ASN A 478 -7.07 -7.43 23.99
N THR A 479 -7.30 -8.07 22.86
CA THR A 479 -6.40 -9.10 22.32
C THR A 479 -5.97 -8.71 20.91
N PRO A 480 -4.66 -8.69 20.59
CA PRO A 480 -4.20 -8.58 19.20
C PRO A 480 -4.72 -9.77 18.40
N THR A 481 -5.44 -9.49 17.34
CA THR A 481 -6.26 -10.47 16.64
C THR A 481 -6.04 -10.37 15.13
N TRP A 482 -5.68 -11.47 14.50
CA TRP A 482 -5.69 -11.56 13.04
C TRP A 482 -7.10 -11.83 12.55
N VAL A 483 -7.56 -10.99 11.61
CA VAL A 483 -8.78 -11.21 10.84
C VAL A 483 -8.37 -11.51 9.40
N ALA A 484 -8.80 -12.64 8.89
CA ALA A 484 -8.45 -13.15 7.58
C ALA A 484 -9.69 -13.30 6.70
N ILE A 485 -9.60 -12.86 5.46
CA ILE A 485 -10.66 -12.98 4.46
C ILE A 485 -10.39 -14.20 3.59
N PHE A 486 -11.34 -15.11 3.58
CA PHE A 486 -11.30 -16.30 2.74
C PHE A 486 -12.08 -16.06 1.45
N VAL A 487 -11.44 -16.40 0.34
CA VAL A 487 -12.02 -16.26 -0.99
C VAL A 487 -11.92 -17.56 -1.77
N GLN A 488 -12.82 -17.70 -2.72
CA GLN A 488 -12.68 -18.64 -3.82
C GLN A 488 -12.06 -17.92 -5.01
N LYS A 489 -10.85 -18.30 -5.40
CA LYS A 489 -10.22 -17.76 -6.61
C LYS A 489 -10.81 -18.42 -7.86
N THR A 490 -11.26 -17.60 -8.80
CA THR A 490 -11.78 -18.00 -10.10
C THR A 490 -10.91 -17.41 -11.21
N ALA A 491 -11.14 -17.82 -12.46
CA ALA A 491 -10.43 -17.24 -13.60
C ALA A 491 -10.69 -15.73 -13.79
N SER A 492 -11.82 -15.23 -13.27
CA SER A 492 -12.25 -13.83 -13.39
C SER A 492 -12.01 -13.00 -12.13
N GLY A 493 -11.53 -13.58 -11.02
CA GLY A 493 -11.21 -12.87 -9.80
C GLY A 493 -11.57 -13.61 -8.51
N SER A 494 -11.53 -12.91 -7.40
CA SER A 494 -11.73 -13.44 -6.04
C SER A 494 -13.17 -13.20 -5.56
N ILE A 495 -13.81 -14.26 -5.04
CA ILE A 495 -15.18 -14.21 -4.50
C ILE A 495 -15.12 -14.48 -3.00
N TYR A 496 -15.64 -13.56 -2.19
CA TYR A 496 -15.74 -13.73 -0.73
C TYR A 496 -16.49 -15.00 -0.35
N GLN A 497 -15.98 -15.72 0.64
CA GLN A 497 -16.57 -16.94 1.16
C GLN A 497 -16.78 -16.90 2.67
N ALA A 498 -15.80 -16.39 3.41
CA ALA A 498 -15.84 -16.42 4.86
C ALA A 498 -14.82 -15.47 5.50
N VAL A 499 -14.93 -15.28 6.80
CA VAL A 499 -13.96 -14.60 7.64
C VAL A 499 -13.41 -15.57 8.69
N GLY A 500 -12.11 -15.49 8.95
CA GLY A 500 -11.43 -16.23 10.01
C GLY A 500 -10.83 -15.27 11.02
N ILE A 501 -11.04 -15.54 12.31
CA ILE A 501 -10.54 -14.71 13.41
C ILE A 501 -9.70 -15.57 14.35
N VAL A 502 -8.50 -15.10 14.70
CA VAL A 502 -7.57 -15.82 15.58
C VAL A 502 -6.74 -14.88 16.43
N ASP A 503 -6.47 -15.28 17.67
CA ASP A 503 -5.52 -14.59 18.55
C ASP A 503 -4.12 -14.57 17.92
N ALA A 504 -3.58 -13.37 17.71
CA ALA A 504 -2.29 -13.20 17.04
C ALA A 504 -1.11 -13.71 17.86
N ARG A 505 -1.24 -13.82 19.19
CA ARG A 505 -0.22 -14.39 20.09
C ARG A 505 -0.27 -15.91 20.14
N ASN A 506 -1.42 -16.49 19.81
CA ASN A 506 -1.65 -17.93 19.82
C ASN A 506 -2.07 -18.42 18.44
N LEU A 507 -1.27 -18.04 17.43
CA LEU A 507 -1.51 -18.38 16.04
C LEU A 507 -1.33 -19.88 15.83
N ASN A 508 -2.43 -20.59 15.93
CA ASN A 508 -2.52 -22.02 15.63
C ASN A 508 -3.77 -22.27 14.81
N GLY A 509 -3.63 -23.13 13.86
CA GLY A 509 -4.69 -23.49 12.99
C GLY A 509 -5.97 -23.95 13.69
N SER A 510 -5.89 -24.69 14.79
CA SER A 510 -7.06 -25.14 15.55
C SER A 510 -7.80 -24.01 16.30
N ASN A 511 -7.16 -22.84 16.44
CA ASN A 511 -7.71 -21.71 17.20
C ASN A 511 -8.45 -20.69 16.32
N VAL A 512 -8.46 -20.87 15.01
CA VAL A 512 -9.15 -19.96 14.08
C VAL A 512 -10.65 -20.17 14.18
N GLN A 513 -11.35 -19.13 14.52
CA GLN A 513 -12.81 -19.07 14.46
C GLN A 513 -13.20 -18.64 13.04
N TYR A 514 -13.85 -19.54 12.32
CA TYR A 514 -14.15 -19.41 10.92
C TYR A 514 -15.65 -19.46 10.68
N GLU A 515 -16.20 -18.39 10.10
CA GLU A 515 -17.62 -18.30 9.82
C GLU A 515 -17.90 -17.52 8.52
N THR A 516 -19.08 -17.70 7.96
CA THR A 516 -19.50 -17.00 6.74
C THR A 516 -19.87 -15.54 6.99
N THR A 517 -20.15 -15.17 8.24
CA THR A 517 -20.49 -13.81 8.67
C THR A 517 -19.56 -13.35 9.79
N LEU A 518 -19.28 -12.06 9.81
CA LEU A 518 -18.44 -11.45 10.85
C LEU A 518 -19.06 -11.62 12.25
N SER A 519 -20.37 -11.42 12.38
CA SER A 519 -21.04 -11.49 13.69
C SER A 519 -20.93 -12.88 14.32
N ALA A 520 -21.05 -13.94 13.53
CA ALA A 520 -20.88 -15.31 14.00
C ALA A 520 -19.42 -15.57 14.39
N ALA A 521 -18.46 -15.16 13.54
CA ALA A 521 -17.03 -15.33 13.85
C ALA A 521 -16.59 -14.58 15.10
N LEU A 522 -17.07 -13.36 15.30
CA LEU A 522 -16.80 -12.57 16.51
C LEU A 522 -17.39 -13.21 17.75
N GLN A 523 -18.58 -13.78 17.66
CA GLN A 523 -19.23 -14.48 18.76
C GLN A 523 -18.46 -15.74 19.16
N ASP A 524 -18.09 -16.57 18.19
CA ASP A 524 -17.29 -17.77 18.43
C ASP A 524 -15.91 -17.41 19.00
N TYR A 525 -15.31 -16.32 18.52
CA TYR A 525 -14.05 -15.82 19.03
C TYR A 525 -14.14 -15.33 20.48
N GLN A 526 -15.18 -14.61 20.84
CA GLN A 526 -15.43 -14.22 22.23
C GLN A 526 -15.56 -15.45 23.14
N GLN A 527 -16.34 -16.45 22.73
CA GLN A 527 -16.49 -17.70 23.48
C GLN A 527 -15.15 -18.41 23.65
N TRP A 528 -14.36 -18.48 22.59
CA TRP A 528 -13.03 -19.10 22.63
C TRP A 528 -12.10 -18.36 23.58
N LEU A 529 -12.03 -17.02 23.54
CA LEU A 529 -11.21 -16.21 24.45
C LEU A 529 -11.55 -16.48 25.92
N VAL A 530 -12.81 -16.62 26.23
CA VAL A 530 -13.28 -16.94 27.56
C VAL A 530 -12.83 -18.33 28.04
N GLN A 531 -12.93 -19.33 27.19
CA GLN A 531 -12.46 -20.69 27.47
C GLN A 531 -10.94 -20.72 27.71
N GLN A 532 -10.18 -19.90 27.00
CA GLN A 532 -8.73 -19.77 27.20
C GLN A 532 -8.40 -19.03 28.52
N GLY A 533 -9.16 -18.01 28.89
CA GLY A 533 -8.98 -17.25 30.14
C GLY A 533 -9.09 -18.09 31.40
N ASN A 534 -9.82 -19.20 31.33
CA ASN A 534 -9.89 -20.17 32.42
C ASN A 534 -8.65 -21.08 32.55
N ASN A 535 -7.80 -21.12 31.52
CA ASN A 535 -6.63 -22.02 31.46
C ASN A 535 -5.26 -21.32 31.52
N GLN A 536 -5.19 -20.00 31.49
CA GLN A 536 -3.91 -19.30 31.53
C GLN A 536 -3.87 -18.21 32.61
N ASN A 537 -3.07 -18.43 33.61
CA ASN A 537 -2.62 -17.39 34.55
C ASN A 537 -1.80 -16.34 33.80
N GLY A 538 -2.37 -15.17 33.55
CA GLY A 538 -1.56 -14.00 33.23
C GLY A 538 -1.95 -13.11 32.05
N GLY A 539 -3.19 -12.96 31.72
CA GLY A 539 -3.64 -11.88 30.81
C GLY A 539 -4.91 -11.24 31.36
N SER A 540 -4.80 -10.08 31.99
CA SER A 540 -5.96 -9.31 32.46
C SER A 540 -6.80 -8.90 31.26
N THR A 541 -7.86 -9.64 31.00
CA THR A 541 -8.97 -9.13 30.20
C THR A 541 -9.61 -8.02 31.01
N ASN A 542 -9.49 -6.76 30.60
CA ASN A 542 -10.12 -5.62 31.26
C ASN A 542 -11.66 -5.56 31.12
N GLY A 543 -12.29 -6.67 30.77
CA GLY A 543 -13.72 -6.87 30.92
C GLY A 543 -14.00 -7.62 32.22
N SER A 544 -14.72 -7.04 33.17
CA SER A 544 -15.17 -7.78 34.34
C SER A 544 -16.23 -8.81 33.92
N THR A 545 -15.95 -10.10 34.15
CA THR A 545 -17.01 -11.12 34.04
C THR A 545 -18.12 -10.76 35.01
N LYS A 546 -19.32 -10.58 34.49
CA LYS A 546 -20.52 -10.30 35.28
C LYS A 546 -21.44 -11.50 35.23
N THR A 547 -22.13 -11.74 36.30
CA THR A 547 -23.21 -12.72 36.36
C THR A 547 -24.53 -12.02 36.22
N VAL A 548 -25.40 -12.56 35.38
CA VAL A 548 -26.79 -12.14 35.31
C VAL A 548 -27.69 -13.31 35.69
N THR A 549 -28.68 -13.02 36.48
CA THR A 549 -29.75 -13.96 36.84
C THR A 549 -31.06 -13.21 36.71
N GLY A 550 -32.02 -13.80 36.00
CA GLY A 550 -33.31 -13.15 35.79
C GLY A 550 -34.24 -13.93 34.87
N LYS A 551 -35.43 -13.39 34.67
CA LYS A 551 -36.43 -13.99 33.79
C LYS A 551 -36.21 -13.53 32.38
N ILE A 552 -36.36 -14.44 31.45
CA ILE A 552 -36.36 -14.12 30.00
C ILE A 552 -37.66 -13.40 29.64
N GLU A 553 -37.55 -12.20 29.11
CA GLU A 553 -38.69 -11.44 28.56
C GLU A 553 -38.94 -11.81 27.12
N ARG A 554 -37.86 -11.92 26.31
CA ARG A 554 -37.92 -12.26 24.89
C ARG A 554 -36.79 -13.20 24.55
N ILE A 555 -37.08 -14.14 23.67
CA ILE A 555 -36.10 -15.02 23.07
C ILE A 555 -36.44 -15.21 21.59
N SER A 556 -35.42 -15.21 20.74
CA SER A 556 -35.50 -15.60 19.34
C SER A 556 -34.25 -16.39 18.97
N SER A 557 -34.33 -17.21 17.95
CA SER A 557 -33.17 -17.91 17.41
C SER A 557 -33.00 -17.58 15.93
N VAL A 558 -31.76 -17.45 15.49
CA VAL A 558 -31.39 -17.21 14.11
C VAL A 558 -30.38 -18.27 13.71
N GLN A 559 -30.59 -18.89 12.57
CA GLN A 559 -29.60 -19.80 11.96
C GLN A 559 -28.54 -18.93 11.27
N GLN A 560 -27.30 -19.02 11.71
CA GLN A 560 -26.15 -18.38 11.05
C GLN A 560 -25.16 -19.47 10.62
N GLY A 561 -25.07 -19.72 9.33
CA GLY A 561 -24.26 -20.83 8.82
C GLY A 561 -24.68 -22.19 9.40
N THR A 562 -23.75 -22.87 10.05
CA THR A 562 -23.98 -24.16 10.72
C THR A 562 -24.49 -24.03 12.16
N ASN A 563 -24.47 -22.80 12.72
CA ASN A 563 -24.76 -22.55 14.12
C ASN A 563 -26.12 -21.90 14.32
N THR A 564 -26.83 -22.29 15.40
CA THR A 564 -28.04 -21.61 15.86
C THR A 564 -27.67 -20.68 17.00
N ILE A 565 -27.94 -19.38 16.84
CA ILE A 565 -27.71 -18.36 17.86
C ILE A 565 -29.03 -17.93 18.45
N TYR A 566 -29.09 -17.95 19.76
CA TYR A 566 -30.23 -17.47 20.55
C TYR A 566 -29.96 -16.03 20.99
N TYR A 567 -30.94 -15.15 20.78
CA TYR A 567 -30.95 -13.76 21.23
C TYR A 567 -31.97 -13.66 22.35
N MET A 568 -31.54 -13.16 23.54
CA MET A 568 -32.37 -13.12 24.74
C MET A 568 -32.36 -11.71 25.33
N GLN A 569 -33.53 -11.26 25.76
CA GLN A 569 -33.70 -10.10 26.63
C GLN A 569 -34.11 -10.58 28.02
N ILE A 570 -33.38 -10.12 29.03
CA ILE A 570 -33.61 -10.51 30.43
C ILE A 570 -34.26 -9.33 31.14
N ALA A 571 -35.27 -9.60 31.95
CA ALA A 571 -35.99 -8.61 32.75
C ALA A 571 -35.06 -7.72 33.56
N GLY A 572 -35.22 -6.40 33.43
CA GLY A 572 -34.41 -5.42 34.14
C GLY A 572 -33.00 -5.19 33.58
N GLN A 573 -32.65 -5.77 32.43
CA GLN A 573 -31.38 -5.56 31.75
C GLN A 573 -31.56 -4.80 30.42
N ASN A 574 -30.71 -3.79 30.16
CA ASN A 574 -30.70 -3.05 28.91
C ASN A 574 -29.75 -3.66 27.87
N LEU A 575 -29.44 -4.95 28.02
CA LEU A 575 -28.53 -5.69 27.15
C LEU A 575 -29.30 -6.77 26.39
N ILE A 576 -28.86 -7.04 25.17
CA ILE A 576 -29.25 -8.24 24.42
C ILE A 576 -28.17 -9.30 24.68
N PHE A 577 -28.59 -10.44 25.19
CA PHE A 577 -27.69 -11.57 25.44
C PHE A 577 -27.77 -12.55 24.29
N THR A 578 -26.62 -13.05 23.86
CA THR A 578 -26.55 -14.07 22.81
C THR A 578 -25.94 -15.35 23.35
N ALA A 579 -26.41 -16.50 22.86
CA ALA A 579 -25.88 -17.80 23.20
C ALA A 579 -25.89 -18.72 21.98
N ASN A 580 -24.77 -19.41 21.75
CA ASN A 580 -24.71 -20.47 20.74
C ASN A 580 -25.31 -21.75 21.31
N LEU A 581 -25.94 -22.57 20.47
CA LEU A 581 -26.52 -23.85 20.83
C LEU A 581 -25.54 -24.77 21.59
N SER A 582 -24.26 -24.72 21.26
CA SER A 582 -23.21 -25.51 21.91
C SER A 582 -23.00 -25.17 23.41
N LEU A 583 -23.46 -24.00 23.86
CA LEU A 583 -23.21 -23.52 25.21
C LEU A 583 -24.03 -24.28 26.28
N SER A 584 -25.24 -24.67 25.92
CA SER A 584 -26.09 -25.46 26.80
C SER A 584 -27.14 -26.28 26.04
N PRO A 585 -27.31 -27.56 26.34
CA PRO A 585 -28.35 -28.38 25.73
C PRO A 585 -29.78 -27.93 26.12
N LYS A 586 -29.92 -27.05 27.11
CA LYS A 586 -31.20 -26.47 27.53
C LYS A 586 -31.68 -25.36 26.60
N LEU A 587 -30.79 -24.70 25.85
CA LEU A 587 -31.10 -23.54 24.99
C LEU A 587 -32.28 -23.77 24.04
N PRO A 588 -32.43 -24.91 23.37
CA PRO A 588 -33.57 -25.15 22.49
C PRO A 588 -34.94 -25.21 23.21
N LEU A 589 -34.92 -25.39 24.51
CA LEU A 589 -36.14 -25.57 25.33
C LEU A 589 -36.52 -24.30 26.09
N VAL A 590 -35.65 -23.28 26.09
CA VAL A 590 -35.84 -22.02 26.80
C VAL A 590 -37.02 -21.24 26.25
N GLN A 591 -37.84 -20.70 27.12
CA GLN A 591 -39.04 -19.94 26.79
C GLN A 591 -39.10 -18.60 27.55
N PRO A 592 -39.87 -17.60 27.06
CA PRO A 592 -40.17 -16.42 27.85
C PRO A 592 -40.81 -16.77 29.18
N GLY A 593 -40.27 -16.20 30.26
CA GLY A 593 -40.71 -16.48 31.64
C GLY A 593 -39.77 -17.42 32.39
N ASP A 594 -38.88 -18.15 31.70
CA ASP A 594 -37.89 -19.01 32.35
C ASP A 594 -36.89 -18.18 33.14
N ASN A 595 -36.46 -18.72 34.29
CA ASN A 595 -35.45 -18.08 35.11
C ASN A 595 -34.08 -18.67 34.80
N ILE A 596 -33.21 -17.82 34.30
CA ILE A 596 -31.87 -18.23 33.85
C ILE A 596 -30.77 -17.61 34.71
N THR A 597 -29.61 -18.24 34.69
CA THR A 597 -28.36 -17.65 35.15
C THR A 597 -27.28 -17.86 34.14
N GLY A 598 -26.39 -16.88 34.05
CA GLY A 598 -25.25 -16.96 33.13
C GLY A 598 -24.21 -15.92 33.44
N THR A 599 -23.01 -16.16 32.96
CA THR A 599 -21.92 -15.19 33.02
C THR A 599 -21.64 -14.61 31.64
N TYR A 600 -21.25 -13.35 31.61
CA TYR A 600 -20.89 -12.63 30.37
C TYR A 600 -19.76 -11.63 30.62
N LEU A 601 -19.03 -11.28 29.57
CA LEU A 601 -18.00 -10.25 29.63
C LEU A 601 -18.62 -8.87 29.37
N SER A 602 -18.44 -7.94 30.31
CA SER A 602 -18.93 -6.57 30.15
C SER A 602 -17.98 -5.79 29.23
N THR A 603 -18.31 -5.66 27.96
CA THR A 603 -17.49 -4.99 26.91
C THR A 603 -17.94 -3.56 26.61
N GLY A 604 -19.04 -3.08 27.27
CA GLY A 604 -19.66 -1.79 26.88
C GLY A 604 -20.61 -1.88 25.69
N SER A 605 -20.65 -3.00 24.98
CA SER A 605 -21.60 -3.25 23.89
C SER A 605 -23.01 -3.47 24.41
N GLN A 606 -24.02 -3.09 23.62
CA GLN A 606 -25.43 -3.39 23.90
C GLN A 606 -25.78 -4.87 23.69
N THR A 607 -24.98 -5.59 22.90
CA THR A 607 -25.11 -7.04 22.69
C THR A 607 -23.91 -7.73 23.28
N VAL A 608 -24.15 -8.73 24.16
CA VAL A 608 -23.10 -9.47 24.87
C VAL A 608 -23.34 -10.97 24.75
N ALA A 609 -22.26 -11.74 24.59
CA ALA A 609 -22.35 -13.19 24.52
C ALA A 609 -22.27 -13.80 25.92
N PHE A 610 -23.12 -14.78 26.18
CA PHE A 610 -23.01 -15.61 27.39
C PHE A 610 -21.74 -16.46 27.33
N GLN A 611 -21.04 -16.50 28.46
CA GLN A 611 -19.90 -17.37 28.74
C GLN A 611 -20.34 -18.72 29.30
N THR A 612 -21.30 -18.67 30.24
CA THR A 612 -21.99 -19.81 30.79
C THR A 612 -23.47 -19.53 30.74
N PHE A 613 -24.26 -20.55 30.54
CA PHE A 613 -25.71 -20.42 30.51
C PHE A 613 -26.34 -21.64 31.21
N ASP A 614 -27.24 -21.40 32.11
CA ASP A 614 -28.07 -22.43 32.71
C ASP A 614 -29.51 -21.91 32.86
N ASP A 615 -30.45 -22.74 32.52
CA ASP A 615 -31.86 -22.53 32.78
C ASP A 615 -32.22 -23.23 34.08
N LEU A 616 -32.53 -22.42 35.09
CA LEU A 616 -32.88 -22.89 36.44
C LEU A 616 -34.28 -23.46 36.52
N THR A 617 -35.13 -23.20 35.50
CA THR A 617 -36.49 -23.71 35.41
C THR A 617 -36.50 -25.14 34.87
N ILE A 618 -35.54 -25.48 34.01
CA ILE A 618 -35.41 -26.82 33.44
C ILE A 618 -34.48 -27.67 34.33
N ASN A 619 -35.03 -28.66 34.98
CA ASN A 619 -34.28 -29.59 35.81
C ASN A 619 -33.99 -30.89 35.06
N LEU A 620 -32.80 -31.06 34.55
CA LEU A 620 -32.31 -32.28 33.90
C LEU A 620 -31.57 -33.12 34.97
N SER A 621 -32.28 -33.63 35.97
CA SER A 621 -31.66 -34.51 36.96
C SER A 621 -31.37 -35.87 36.34
N SER A 622 -30.11 -36.18 36.16
CA SER A 622 -29.63 -37.53 35.86
C SER A 622 -29.63 -38.41 37.13
N THR A 623 -30.79 -38.74 37.64
CA THR A 623 -30.86 -39.85 38.59
C THR A 623 -31.21 -41.11 37.82
N PRO A 624 -30.35 -42.12 37.75
CA PRO A 624 -30.78 -43.42 37.20
C PRO A 624 -31.81 -43.99 38.16
N THR A 625 -33.04 -44.10 37.73
CA THR A 625 -34.06 -44.90 38.43
C THR A 625 -33.58 -46.34 38.41
N THR A 626 -33.11 -46.84 39.54
CA THR A 626 -32.90 -48.27 39.81
C THR A 626 -34.25 -48.97 39.73
N PRO A 627 -34.44 -49.98 38.90
CA PRO A 627 -35.67 -50.79 38.94
C PRO A 627 -35.73 -51.59 40.22
N PRO A 628 -36.93 -51.81 40.81
CA PRO A 628 -37.05 -52.55 42.07
C PRO A 628 -36.68 -54.02 41.87
N GLY A 629 -35.91 -54.50 42.80
CA GLY A 629 -35.36 -55.78 43.09
C GLY A 629 -35.92 -57.02 42.36
N GLY A 630 -35.05 -57.65 41.61
CA GLY A 630 -35.16 -59.04 41.19
C GLY A 630 -34.01 -59.84 41.80
N THR A 631 -34.34 -60.90 42.51
CA THR A 631 -33.49 -61.86 43.24
C THR A 631 -32.37 -62.41 42.32
N PRO A 632 -31.13 -62.62 42.81
CA PRO A 632 -30.04 -63.10 41.95
C PRO A 632 -30.17 -64.63 41.73
N THR A 633 -30.32 -65.06 40.51
CA THR A 633 -30.12 -66.46 40.11
C THR A 633 -28.67 -66.65 39.71
N THR A 634 -27.99 -67.51 40.46
CA THR A 634 -26.63 -67.96 40.19
C THR A 634 -26.56 -68.83 38.94
N THR A 635 -25.74 -68.51 37.95
CA THR A 635 -25.35 -69.34 36.84
C THR A 635 -23.83 -69.50 36.79
N PRO A 636 -23.31 -70.71 36.55
CA PRO A 636 -21.90 -71.04 36.81
C PRO A 636 -20.94 -70.54 35.72
N ALA A 637 -19.71 -70.32 36.17
CA ALA A 637 -18.59 -69.88 35.36
C ALA A 637 -18.21 -70.85 34.24
N ILE A 638 -18.00 -70.34 33.03
CA ILE A 638 -17.36 -71.06 31.94
C ILE A 638 -15.94 -70.49 31.73
N THR A 639 -14.93 -71.34 31.86
CA THR A 639 -13.53 -71.09 31.66
C THR A 639 -13.20 -70.89 30.18
N PRO A 640 -12.48 -69.90 29.75
CA PRO A 640 -12.04 -69.83 28.34
C PRO A 640 -10.77 -70.63 28.09
N THR A 641 -10.87 -71.50 27.12
CA THR A 641 -9.75 -72.26 26.54
C THR A 641 -8.97 -71.41 25.58
N ALA A 642 -7.65 -71.38 25.79
CA ALA A 642 -6.71 -70.74 24.88
C ALA A 642 -6.54 -71.54 23.58
N THR A 643 -6.57 -70.85 22.44
CA THR A 643 -6.17 -71.45 21.16
C THR A 643 -5.04 -70.58 20.54
N SER A 644 -3.94 -71.26 20.27
CA SER A 644 -2.71 -70.77 19.73
C SER A 644 -2.77 -70.32 18.27
N ALA A 645 -1.99 -69.30 17.96
CA ALA A 645 -1.72 -68.81 16.61
C ALA A 645 -0.73 -69.71 15.86
N PRO A 646 -0.74 -69.73 14.53
CA PRO A 646 0.40 -70.12 13.72
C PRO A 646 1.08 -68.96 13.04
N LYS A 647 2.41 -68.98 13.09
CA LYS A 647 3.33 -68.30 12.17
C LYS A 647 3.51 -69.19 10.91
N PRO A 648 4.11 -68.72 9.84
CA PRO A 648 5.06 -67.61 9.68
C PRO A 648 4.57 -66.37 8.96
#